data_d74b9a2843a6b58585bed6afd719811f
#
_entry.id   d74b9a2843a6b58585bed6afd719811f
#
_cell.length_a   1.000
_cell.length_b   1.000
_cell.length_c   1.000
_cell.angle_alpha   90.00
_cell.angle_beta   90.00
_cell.angle_gamma   90.00
#
_symmetry.space_group_name_H-M   'P 1'
#
loop_
_entity.id
_entity.type
_entity.pdbx_description
1 polymer ?
#
loop_
_entity_poly.entity_id
_entity_poly.type
_entity_poly.pdbx_seq_one_letter_code
_entity_poly.pdbx_strand_id
1 'polypeptide(L)'
;MRKEQPRLEMRPLGLAVAQPCHLLTTPWLLVAQPHADPGYAGDLSVQGLLMVQEHASEMLIEGTLSGLPASAEAGWHIHTGYTCSDAAGVGGHFYDTAGSDPWNAITYTSDSNGVAAVSVTMSGFSMNALDALPVFGRAVVVHGGGARAGCGTIGGAFGVSSAIAQTVPYAGYTYSEQYAVKAMATLSEASGTLVMKAHLSGLERGGVGGIHIHEGFGCTRSSGSLDRYAGGHYYDGLSVDPWTTTYTADSQGVAHVELSLPDFSLEGVRPVAGRVIVVHLSATYGGARAACGVIVPSNAEVAEVGTYPDFAGSAAVRGMIAVHSTLSGTRYEGVLTGLEVGVSGGWHVHSGFSCGSSYGVGGHYFEGLGSDPWVSTSYTADNRGVAWVDTPMSDFTLHRTRPVYGRTVVVHLSQNSGSARAGCGVIGAMARAYPAAVSSFKAYPGYGGEYMVKGTLSVSSVPGSSSVRIHGILAGLEPSVTAGFHIHEGFGCSATAGNLDVYAGGHFWPGLERDTWLDVGYTTDSDGVAVVDVTVADFTVQPGQARSVAGRTVVVHLSSASGSARVACGQIAPYGIGEADVVHVGRYPGYTGSVDTGYTGVHDVRGMVLERPTSTGVDFSGMLLGLDTSATGGWHVHTGYVCAPMIQPHTAHVCMFAPCSLVSLSRAHHGLCRAVLPTMLLLASLTSLR
;
A
#
# COMPACT_ATOMS: atom_id res chain seq x y z
N MET A 1 -68.41 -45.26 -10.46
CA MET A 1 -67.88 -44.08 -11.15
C MET A 1 -66.71 -43.55 -10.37
N ARG A 2 -65.49 -43.94 -10.79
CA ARG A 2 -64.24 -43.42 -10.23
C ARG A 2 -63.73 -42.38 -11.20
N LYS A 3 -63.49 -41.15 -10.73
CA LYS A 3 -62.86 -40.07 -11.49
C LYS A 3 -61.36 -40.32 -11.50
N GLU A 4 -60.79 -40.46 -12.68
CA GLU A 4 -59.34 -40.44 -12.92
C GLU A 4 -58.81 -39.04 -12.84
N GLN A 5 -57.68 -38.85 -12.10
CA GLN A 5 -56.87 -37.64 -12.12
C GLN A 5 -55.76 -37.81 -13.14
N PRO A 6 -55.35 -36.79 -13.87
CA PRO A 6 -54.28 -36.86 -14.86
C PRO A 6 -52.91 -36.88 -14.15
N ARG A 7 -52.03 -37.80 -14.55
CA ARG A 7 -50.61 -37.86 -14.18
C ARG A 7 -49.87 -36.72 -14.91
N LEU A 8 -49.21 -35.89 -14.17
CA LEU A 8 -48.17 -34.98 -14.68
C LEU A 8 -46.87 -35.78 -14.94
N GLU A 9 -46.48 -35.89 -16.18
CA GLU A 9 -45.14 -36.38 -16.56
C GLU A 9 -44.12 -35.28 -16.28
N MET A 10 -43.22 -35.55 -15.31
CA MET A 10 -42.01 -34.74 -15.11
C MET A 10 -40.99 -35.11 -16.21
N ARG A 11 -40.67 -34.19 -17.07
CA ARG A 11 -39.50 -34.27 -17.94
C ARG A 11 -38.24 -34.02 -17.07
N PRO A 12 -37.14 -34.77 -17.27
CA PRO A 12 -35.91 -34.48 -16.55
C PRO A 12 -35.34 -33.14 -16.99
N LEU A 13 -35.22 -32.19 -16.07
CA LEU A 13 -34.41 -30.99 -16.22
C LEU A 13 -32.94 -31.44 -16.35
N GLY A 14 -32.37 -31.16 -17.52
CA GLY A 14 -30.95 -31.35 -17.75
C GLY A 14 -30.13 -30.65 -16.68
N LEU A 15 -29.20 -31.38 -16.06
CA LEU A 15 -28.16 -30.79 -15.21
C LEU A 15 -27.37 -29.82 -16.10
N ALA A 16 -27.60 -28.53 -15.94
CA ALA A 16 -26.62 -27.52 -16.32
C ALA A 16 -25.42 -27.75 -15.41
N VAL A 17 -24.32 -28.23 -15.98
CA VAL A 17 -23.02 -28.23 -15.33
C VAL A 17 -22.72 -26.76 -14.99
N ALA A 18 -22.78 -26.42 -13.72
CA ALA A 18 -22.32 -25.14 -13.23
C ALA A 18 -20.85 -25.03 -13.63
N GLN A 19 -20.55 -24.07 -14.52
CA GLN A 19 -19.18 -23.66 -14.73
C GLN A 19 -18.61 -23.20 -13.36
N PRO A 20 -17.35 -23.54 -13.04
CA PRO A 20 -16.75 -23.08 -11.83
C PRO A 20 -16.80 -21.54 -11.84
N CYS A 21 -17.39 -20.96 -10.79
CA CYS A 21 -17.25 -19.53 -10.51
C CYS A 21 -15.75 -19.24 -10.49
N HIS A 22 -15.27 -18.53 -11.50
CA HIS A 22 -13.94 -17.95 -11.45
C HIS A 22 -13.91 -17.07 -10.22
N LEU A 23 -12.98 -17.36 -9.32
CA LEU A 23 -12.64 -16.57 -8.16
C LEU A 23 -12.49 -15.11 -8.62
N LEU A 24 -13.45 -14.27 -8.27
CA LEU A 24 -13.36 -12.84 -8.46
C LEU A 24 -12.28 -12.34 -7.50
N THR A 25 -11.07 -12.25 -7.99
CA THR A 25 -10.06 -11.41 -7.35
C THR A 25 -10.66 -10.01 -7.30
N THR A 26 -10.77 -9.42 -6.11
CA THR A 26 -11.27 -8.04 -5.98
C THR A 26 -10.42 -7.15 -6.88
N PRO A 27 -11.03 -6.48 -7.85
CA PRO A 27 -10.29 -5.69 -8.81
C PRO A 27 -9.61 -4.52 -8.10
N TRP A 28 -8.41 -4.16 -8.55
CA TRP A 28 -7.81 -2.89 -8.19
C TRP A 28 -8.75 -1.78 -8.65
N LEU A 29 -9.22 -0.96 -7.72
CA LEU A 29 -10.04 0.20 -8.03
C LEU A 29 -9.13 1.42 -7.98
N LEU A 30 -8.84 1.99 -9.14
CA LEU A 30 -8.18 3.29 -9.26
C LEU A 30 -9.16 4.32 -9.80
N VAL A 31 -8.92 5.56 -9.45
CA VAL A 31 -9.78 6.67 -9.83
C VAL A 31 -8.97 7.68 -10.62
N ALA A 32 -9.46 8.07 -11.79
CA ALA A 32 -9.00 9.22 -12.53
C ALA A 32 -10.04 10.34 -12.41
N GLN A 33 -9.60 11.54 -12.06
CA GLN A 33 -10.45 12.74 -11.98
C GLN A 33 -10.04 13.73 -13.08
N PRO A 34 -10.66 13.66 -14.28
CA PRO A 34 -10.42 14.65 -15.31
C PRO A 34 -10.80 16.07 -14.85
N HIS A 35 -9.93 17.00 -15.11
CA HIS A 35 -10.11 18.46 -15.01
C HIS A 35 -9.65 19.09 -16.33
N ALA A 36 -9.63 20.43 -16.45
CA ALA A 36 -9.20 21.08 -17.69
C ALA A 36 -7.81 20.60 -18.12
N ASP A 37 -7.67 20.24 -19.41
CA ASP A 37 -6.37 19.88 -19.99
C ASP A 37 -5.43 21.10 -19.95
N PRO A 38 -4.15 20.95 -19.61
CA PRO A 38 -3.23 22.07 -19.43
C PRO A 38 -2.97 22.92 -20.68
N GLY A 39 -3.26 22.38 -21.86
CA GLY A 39 -3.18 23.10 -23.15
C GLY A 39 -4.52 23.64 -23.65
N TYR A 40 -5.61 23.45 -22.93
CA TYR A 40 -6.95 23.80 -23.39
C TYR A 40 -7.28 25.27 -23.15
N ALA A 41 -7.59 26.00 -24.23
CA ALA A 41 -7.97 27.42 -24.19
C ALA A 41 -9.45 27.68 -24.54
N GLY A 42 -10.29 26.62 -24.58
CA GLY A 42 -11.72 26.76 -24.87
C GLY A 42 -12.57 26.93 -23.59
N ASP A 43 -13.89 27.02 -23.80
CA ASP A 43 -14.85 27.34 -22.73
C ASP A 43 -15.40 26.10 -21.98
N LEU A 44 -15.00 24.89 -22.35
CA LEU A 44 -15.46 23.67 -21.65
C LEU A 44 -14.76 23.53 -20.29
N SER A 45 -15.52 23.15 -19.29
CA SER A 45 -15.00 22.84 -17.96
C SER A 45 -15.24 21.35 -17.67
N VAL A 46 -14.43 20.50 -18.31
CA VAL A 46 -14.56 19.05 -18.16
C VAL A 46 -14.22 18.63 -16.76
N GLN A 47 -15.10 17.82 -16.17
CA GLN A 47 -14.93 17.19 -14.88
C GLN A 47 -15.44 15.75 -14.95
N GLY A 48 -14.96 14.89 -14.09
CA GLY A 48 -15.43 13.52 -14.06
C GLY A 48 -14.82 12.67 -12.97
N LEU A 49 -15.35 11.47 -12.88
CA LEU A 49 -14.82 10.41 -12.06
C LEU A 49 -14.87 9.12 -12.87
N LEU A 50 -13.70 8.55 -13.14
CA LEU A 50 -13.57 7.29 -13.85
C LEU A 50 -12.94 6.25 -12.91
N MET A 51 -13.60 5.14 -12.73
CA MET A 51 -13.11 3.98 -12.01
C MET A 51 -12.43 3.04 -12.99
N VAL A 52 -11.23 2.62 -12.68
CA VAL A 52 -10.45 1.67 -13.48
C VAL A 52 -10.26 0.40 -12.66
N GLN A 53 -10.73 -0.71 -13.20
CA GLN A 53 -10.71 -2.02 -12.54
C GLN A 53 -10.07 -3.05 -13.46
N GLU A 54 -9.26 -3.94 -12.89
CA GLU A 54 -8.66 -5.05 -13.63
C GLU A 54 -9.34 -6.36 -13.26
N HIS A 55 -9.83 -7.09 -14.27
CA HIS A 55 -10.45 -8.40 -14.14
C HIS A 55 -9.73 -9.41 -15.03
N ALA A 56 -8.96 -10.30 -14.43
CA ALA A 56 -8.18 -11.31 -15.13
C ALA A 56 -7.22 -10.70 -16.18
N SER A 57 -7.61 -10.69 -17.45
CA SER A 57 -6.84 -10.14 -18.58
C SER A 57 -7.50 -8.91 -19.21
N GLU A 58 -8.52 -8.38 -18.58
CA GLU A 58 -9.31 -7.25 -19.10
C GLU A 58 -9.36 -6.12 -18.07
N MET A 59 -9.32 -4.91 -18.57
CA MET A 59 -9.45 -3.68 -17.78
C MET A 59 -10.82 -3.05 -18.08
N LEU A 60 -11.65 -2.90 -17.05
CA LEU A 60 -12.91 -2.16 -17.11
C LEU A 60 -12.65 -0.71 -16.66
N ILE A 61 -13.08 0.24 -17.49
CA ILE A 61 -13.09 1.66 -17.13
C ILE A 61 -14.54 2.14 -17.23
N GLU A 62 -15.06 2.67 -16.12
CA GLU A 62 -16.45 3.17 -16.09
C GLU A 62 -16.57 4.42 -15.24
N GLY A 63 -17.55 5.26 -15.54
CA GLY A 63 -17.80 6.45 -14.74
C GLY A 63 -18.67 7.49 -15.42
N THR A 64 -18.53 8.72 -14.94
CA THR A 64 -19.29 9.87 -15.43
C THR A 64 -18.38 11.03 -15.78
N LEU A 65 -18.60 11.64 -16.94
CA LEU A 65 -17.97 12.87 -17.39
C LEU A 65 -19.03 13.97 -17.49
N SER A 66 -18.66 15.20 -17.18
CA SER A 66 -19.50 16.39 -17.23
C SER A 66 -18.76 17.61 -17.75
N GLY A 67 -19.46 18.71 -18.03
CA GLY A 67 -18.85 19.90 -18.65
C GLY A 67 -18.45 19.69 -20.11
N LEU A 68 -19.06 18.69 -20.75
CA LEU A 68 -18.85 18.34 -22.17
C LEU A 68 -19.71 19.20 -23.09
N PRO A 69 -19.43 19.26 -24.41
CA PRO A 69 -20.36 19.84 -25.37
C PRO A 69 -21.71 19.14 -25.27
N ALA A 70 -22.81 19.89 -25.29
CA ALA A 70 -24.17 19.34 -25.20
C ALA A 70 -24.52 18.50 -26.42
N SER A 71 -25.14 17.32 -26.20
CA SER A 71 -25.61 16.42 -27.26
C SER A 71 -24.54 16.11 -28.33
N ALA A 72 -23.33 15.88 -27.92
CA ALA A 72 -22.17 15.65 -28.78
C ALA A 72 -21.54 14.27 -28.56
N GLU A 73 -20.85 13.80 -29.59
CA GLU A 73 -20.00 12.62 -29.52
C GLU A 73 -18.53 13.04 -29.67
N ALA A 74 -17.65 12.53 -28.80
CA ALA A 74 -16.21 12.75 -28.90
C ALA A 74 -15.44 11.63 -28.19
N GLY A 75 -14.11 11.59 -28.39
CA GLY A 75 -13.24 10.55 -27.83
C GLY A 75 -12.81 10.83 -26.40
N TRP A 76 -12.47 9.76 -25.70
CA TRP A 76 -11.69 9.80 -24.45
C TRP A 76 -10.75 8.61 -24.42
N HIS A 77 -9.50 8.83 -24.00
CA HIS A 77 -8.42 7.86 -24.23
C HIS A 77 -7.40 7.88 -23.10
N ILE A 78 -6.69 6.76 -22.91
CA ILE A 78 -5.47 6.74 -22.09
C ILE A 78 -4.29 7.15 -22.98
N HIS A 79 -3.50 8.09 -22.48
CA HIS A 79 -2.32 8.63 -23.14
C HIS A 79 -1.02 8.11 -22.53
N THR A 80 0.09 8.27 -23.25
CA THR A 80 1.42 7.78 -22.85
C THR A 80 2.02 8.53 -21.66
N GLY A 81 1.54 9.73 -21.38
CA GLY A 81 2.07 10.58 -20.33
C GLY A 81 1.61 10.23 -18.92
N TYR A 82 2.31 10.79 -17.96
CA TYR A 82 2.07 10.54 -16.52
C TYR A 82 1.72 11.83 -15.77
N THR A 83 1.35 12.89 -16.46
CA THR A 83 0.99 14.17 -15.84
C THR A 83 -0.06 14.89 -16.65
N CYS A 84 -0.91 15.65 -15.95
CA CYS A 84 -1.86 16.61 -16.52
C CYS A 84 -1.49 18.07 -16.18
N SER A 85 -0.27 18.33 -15.71
CA SER A 85 0.18 19.71 -15.38
C SER A 85 0.90 20.38 -16.53
N ASP A 86 1.27 19.65 -17.57
CA ASP A 86 2.01 20.15 -18.75
C ASP A 86 1.50 19.42 -19.99
N ALA A 87 1.07 20.18 -21.02
CA ALA A 87 0.50 19.62 -22.25
C ALA A 87 1.46 18.67 -23.00
N ALA A 88 2.78 18.92 -22.92
CA ALA A 88 3.79 18.05 -23.50
C ALA A 88 3.91 16.73 -22.72
N GLY A 89 3.64 16.75 -21.41
CA GLY A 89 3.69 15.58 -20.53
C GLY A 89 2.48 14.66 -20.66
N VAL A 90 1.40 15.07 -21.31
CA VAL A 90 0.22 14.23 -21.56
C VAL A 90 0.50 13.17 -22.64
N GLY A 91 1.33 13.45 -23.62
CA GLY A 91 1.68 12.50 -24.69
C GLY A 91 0.59 12.22 -25.69
N GLY A 92 0.76 11.15 -26.48
CA GLY A 92 -0.22 10.59 -27.44
C GLY A 92 -0.98 9.40 -26.85
N HIS A 93 -1.81 8.73 -27.67
CA HIS A 93 -2.51 7.51 -27.24
C HIS A 93 -1.53 6.42 -26.78
N PHE A 94 -1.91 5.72 -25.73
CA PHE A 94 -1.12 4.65 -25.14
C PHE A 94 -1.59 3.29 -25.64
N TYR A 95 -0.82 2.64 -26.48
CA TYR A 95 -1.08 1.30 -27.00
C TYR A 95 0.20 0.66 -27.55
N ASP A 96 0.17 -0.64 -27.85
CA ASP A 96 1.26 -1.28 -28.58
C ASP A 96 1.26 -0.80 -30.03
N THR A 97 2.29 -0.03 -30.40
CA THR A 97 2.43 0.58 -31.73
C THR A 97 2.66 -0.45 -32.86
N ALA A 98 2.90 -1.73 -32.53
CA ALA A 98 2.91 -2.81 -33.50
C ALA A 98 1.50 -3.22 -33.95
N GLY A 99 0.47 -2.83 -33.17
CA GLY A 99 -0.95 -3.07 -33.46
C GLY A 99 -1.68 -1.83 -33.97
N SER A 100 -2.99 -1.98 -34.17
CA SER A 100 -3.88 -0.83 -34.44
C SER A 100 -4.19 -0.10 -33.13
N ASP A 101 -4.32 1.21 -33.20
CA ASP A 101 -4.71 2.05 -32.07
C ASP A 101 -6.15 1.73 -31.61
N PRO A 102 -6.33 1.11 -30.43
CA PRO A 102 -7.66 0.71 -29.97
C PRO A 102 -8.49 1.91 -29.47
N TRP A 103 -7.84 3.03 -29.14
CA TRP A 103 -8.49 4.22 -28.61
C TRP A 103 -9.30 4.99 -29.66
N ASN A 104 -9.01 4.82 -30.95
CA ASN A 104 -9.74 5.49 -32.04
C ASN A 104 -11.24 5.16 -32.08
N ALA A 105 -11.65 4.05 -31.47
CA ALA A 105 -13.05 3.62 -31.43
C ALA A 105 -13.73 3.98 -30.09
N ILE A 106 -13.01 4.53 -29.13
CA ILE A 106 -13.54 4.82 -27.79
C ILE A 106 -14.08 6.23 -27.75
N THR A 107 -15.40 6.34 -27.64
CA THR A 107 -16.13 7.63 -27.61
C THR A 107 -17.08 7.70 -26.42
N TYR A 108 -17.52 8.90 -26.11
CA TYR A 108 -18.66 9.18 -25.26
C TYR A 108 -19.76 9.88 -26.07
N THR A 109 -21.00 9.75 -25.62
CA THR A 109 -22.12 10.58 -26.09
C THR A 109 -22.69 11.34 -24.91
N SER A 110 -22.64 12.66 -24.96
CA SER A 110 -23.17 13.53 -23.92
C SER A 110 -24.66 13.82 -24.13
N ASP A 111 -25.36 14.02 -23.02
CA ASP A 111 -26.75 14.48 -23.04
C ASP A 111 -26.86 15.99 -23.31
N SER A 112 -28.10 16.54 -23.28
CA SER A 112 -28.36 17.97 -23.47
C SER A 112 -27.75 18.87 -22.40
N ASN A 113 -27.28 18.32 -21.27
CA ASN A 113 -26.62 19.05 -20.18
C ASN A 113 -25.10 18.90 -20.23
N GLY A 114 -24.56 18.24 -21.27
CA GLY A 114 -23.13 17.97 -21.38
C GLY A 114 -22.64 16.92 -20.38
N VAL A 115 -23.45 15.92 -20.04
CA VAL A 115 -23.08 14.80 -19.16
C VAL A 115 -23.08 13.49 -19.95
N ALA A 116 -22.07 12.66 -19.75
CA ALA A 116 -21.96 11.34 -20.35
C ALA A 116 -21.60 10.28 -19.30
N ALA A 117 -22.28 9.15 -19.33
CA ALA A 117 -21.84 7.93 -18.68
C ALA A 117 -20.96 7.14 -19.65
N VAL A 118 -19.84 6.67 -19.18
CA VAL A 118 -18.88 5.88 -19.97
C VAL A 118 -18.62 4.53 -19.32
N SER A 119 -18.49 3.49 -20.13
CA SER A 119 -18.09 2.16 -19.71
C SER A 119 -17.41 1.45 -20.88
N VAL A 120 -16.17 1.02 -20.69
CA VAL A 120 -15.41 0.30 -21.71
C VAL A 120 -14.59 -0.81 -21.09
N THR A 121 -14.53 -1.95 -21.74
CA THR A 121 -13.63 -3.06 -21.40
C THR A 121 -12.51 -3.14 -22.41
N MET A 122 -11.26 -3.12 -21.94
CA MET A 122 -10.05 -3.15 -22.77
C MET A 122 -9.20 -4.36 -22.39
N SER A 123 -8.80 -5.15 -23.39
CA SER A 123 -7.86 -6.26 -23.21
C SER A 123 -6.42 -5.85 -23.50
N GLY A 124 -5.46 -6.53 -22.87
CA GLY A 124 -4.03 -6.30 -23.08
C GLY A 124 -3.43 -5.14 -22.26
N PHE A 125 -4.23 -4.41 -21.49
CA PHE A 125 -3.77 -3.40 -20.55
C PHE A 125 -3.78 -3.94 -19.14
N SER A 126 -2.91 -3.38 -18.27
CA SER A 126 -2.81 -3.77 -16.87
C SER A 126 -2.65 -2.56 -15.96
N MET A 127 -3.08 -2.72 -14.72
CA MET A 127 -2.83 -1.76 -13.64
C MET A 127 -1.42 -1.87 -13.06
N ASN A 128 -0.70 -2.93 -13.39
CA ASN A 128 0.62 -3.22 -12.80
C ASN A 128 1.73 -2.63 -13.66
N ALA A 129 2.64 -1.90 -13.02
CA ALA A 129 3.72 -1.16 -13.67
C ALA A 129 4.69 -2.03 -14.50
N LEU A 130 4.72 -3.33 -14.27
CA LEU A 130 5.66 -4.27 -14.91
C LEU A 130 5.04 -5.13 -16.02
N ASP A 131 3.74 -4.99 -16.26
CA ASP A 131 3.08 -5.68 -17.36
C ASP A 131 3.30 -4.94 -18.69
N ALA A 132 2.89 -5.55 -19.80
CA ALA A 132 3.22 -5.05 -21.13
C ALA A 132 2.67 -3.65 -21.43
N LEU A 133 1.46 -3.33 -20.96
CA LEU A 133 0.81 -2.04 -21.18
C LEU A 133 0.24 -1.50 -19.83
N PRO A 134 1.10 -1.02 -18.93
CA PRO A 134 0.68 -0.55 -17.61
C PRO A 134 0.01 0.83 -17.71
N VAL A 135 -1.19 0.96 -17.15
CA VAL A 135 -1.97 2.21 -17.17
C VAL A 135 -1.87 3.02 -15.88
N PHE A 136 -1.35 2.47 -14.78
CA PHE A 136 -1.21 3.20 -13.52
C PHE A 136 -0.39 4.48 -13.71
N GLY A 137 -0.87 5.59 -13.18
CA GLY A 137 -0.26 6.91 -13.28
C GLY A 137 -0.42 7.60 -14.62
N ARG A 138 -0.94 6.92 -15.66
CA ARG A 138 -1.07 7.52 -17.00
C ARG A 138 -2.23 8.52 -17.09
N ALA A 139 -2.11 9.45 -18.01
CA ALA A 139 -3.12 10.46 -18.26
C ALA A 139 -4.32 9.86 -19.03
N VAL A 140 -5.51 10.12 -18.54
CA VAL A 140 -6.76 9.97 -19.29
C VAL A 140 -7.12 11.32 -19.88
N VAL A 141 -7.30 11.38 -21.20
CA VAL A 141 -7.66 12.61 -21.91
C VAL A 141 -9.09 12.51 -22.42
N VAL A 142 -9.86 13.56 -22.19
CA VAL A 142 -11.22 13.74 -22.69
C VAL A 142 -11.23 14.81 -23.77
N HIS A 143 -11.73 14.48 -24.95
CA HIS A 143 -11.80 15.41 -26.06
C HIS A 143 -13.15 16.15 -26.09
N GLY A 144 -13.14 17.39 -26.53
CA GLY A 144 -14.33 18.20 -26.76
C GLY A 144 -14.14 19.10 -27.97
N GLY A 145 -15.03 19.01 -28.98
CA GLY A 145 -14.91 19.79 -30.20
C GLY A 145 -13.63 19.56 -31.01
N GLY A 146 -13.03 18.37 -30.89
CA GLY A 146 -11.77 17.99 -31.54
C GLY A 146 -10.50 18.41 -30.79
N ALA A 147 -10.61 19.12 -29.67
CA ALA A 147 -9.49 19.48 -28.80
C ALA A 147 -9.40 18.56 -27.58
N ARG A 148 -8.23 18.46 -26.97
CA ARG A 148 -8.04 17.90 -25.63
C ARG A 148 -8.62 18.88 -24.61
N ALA A 149 -9.76 18.55 -24.03
CA ALA A 149 -10.50 19.46 -23.15
C ALA A 149 -10.38 19.09 -21.67
N GLY A 150 -10.20 17.83 -21.36
CA GLY A 150 -10.02 17.34 -19.98
C GLY A 150 -8.86 16.36 -19.86
N CYS A 151 -8.19 16.37 -18.72
CA CYS A 151 -7.09 15.47 -18.39
C CYS A 151 -7.14 15.07 -16.91
N GLY A 152 -6.84 13.81 -16.61
CA GLY A 152 -6.72 13.28 -15.23
C GLY A 152 -5.82 12.07 -15.19
N THR A 153 -5.02 11.89 -14.15
CA THR A 153 -4.13 10.74 -14.03
C THR A 153 -4.80 9.56 -13.31
N ILE A 154 -4.56 8.34 -13.79
CA ILE A 154 -5.09 7.11 -13.18
C ILE A 154 -4.39 6.88 -11.84
N GLY A 155 -5.15 6.90 -10.75
CA GLY A 155 -4.64 6.82 -9.37
C GLY A 155 -4.33 8.17 -8.74
N GLY A 156 -4.27 9.27 -9.51
CA GLY A 156 -3.96 10.61 -9.01
C GLY A 156 -4.98 11.19 -8.02
N ALA A 157 -6.22 10.71 -8.05
CA ALA A 157 -7.25 11.13 -7.08
C ALA A 157 -6.92 10.81 -5.61
N PHE A 158 -6.03 9.84 -5.37
CA PHE A 158 -5.54 9.47 -4.03
C PHE A 158 -4.16 10.06 -3.71
N GLY A 159 -3.59 10.85 -4.62
CA GLY A 159 -2.23 11.39 -4.54
C GLY A 159 -1.16 10.34 -4.83
N VAL A 160 -0.32 10.57 -5.82
CA VAL A 160 0.89 9.77 -6.04
C VAL A 160 1.90 10.16 -4.96
N SER A 161 2.23 9.24 -4.06
CA SER A 161 3.18 9.49 -2.97
C SER A 161 4.58 8.93 -3.25
N SER A 162 4.73 8.13 -4.31
CA SER A 162 6.00 7.53 -4.70
C SER A 162 6.10 7.31 -6.20
N ALA A 163 7.32 7.34 -6.70
CA ALA A 163 7.65 7.02 -8.09
C ALA A 163 8.99 6.28 -8.16
N ILE A 164 9.20 5.54 -9.22
CA ILE A 164 10.43 4.80 -9.49
C ILE A 164 10.95 5.20 -10.87
N ALA A 165 12.26 5.35 -10.99
CA ALA A 165 12.93 5.49 -12.27
C ALA A 165 14.03 4.45 -12.40
N GLN A 166 13.92 3.59 -13.40
CA GLN A 166 15.00 2.73 -13.84
C GLN A 166 15.61 3.30 -15.13
N THR A 167 16.93 3.36 -15.19
CA THR A 167 17.59 3.97 -16.33
C THR A 167 17.95 2.94 -17.41
N VAL A 168 17.87 3.42 -18.64
CA VAL A 168 18.44 2.78 -19.84
C VAL A 168 19.62 3.62 -20.34
N PRO A 169 20.52 3.08 -21.17
CA PRO A 169 21.58 3.91 -21.79
C PRO A 169 21.01 5.13 -22.48
N TYR A 170 21.63 6.30 -22.28
CA TYR A 170 21.19 7.52 -22.93
C TYR A 170 21.36 7.42 -24.46
N ALA A 171 20.39 7.89 -25.21
CA ALA A 171 20.41 7.81 -26.66
C ALA A 171 21.61 8.57 -27.25
N GLY A 172 22.49 7.84 -27.95
CA GLY A 172 23.74 8.37 -28.48
C GLY A 172 24.91 8.40 -27.48
N TYR A 173 24.79 7.73 -26.37
CA TYR A 173 25.88 7.55 -25.41
C TYR A 173 27.02 6.73 -26.02
N THR A 174 28.23 7.27 -26.06
CA THR A 174 29.38 6.71 -26.79
C THR A 174 30.38 5.94 -25.93
N TYR A 175 30.25 6.03 -24.59
CA TYR A 175 31.17 5.37 -23.66
C TYR A 175 30.59 4.09 -23.04
N SER A 176 29.55 3.49 -23.66
CA SER A 176 28.82 2.34 -23.11
C SER A 176 29.65 1.09 -22.94
N GLU A 177 30.71 0.91 -23.77
CA GLU A 177 31.65 -0.21 -23.62
C GLU A 177 32.56 -0.06 -22.39
N GLN A 178 32.88 1.19 -22.02
CA GLN A 178 33.73 1.52 -20.88
C GLN A 178 32.94 1.68 -19.60
N TYR A 179 31.76 2.32 -19.69
CA TYR A 179 30.89 2.64 -18.56
C TYR A 179 29.43 2.29 -18.90
N ALA A 180 29.02 1.06 -18.55
CA ALA A 180 27.63 0.62 -18.72
C ALA A 180 26.78 1.15 -17.55
N VAL A 181 26.53 2.46 -17.54
CA VAL A 181 25.83 3.14 -16.44
C VAL A 181 24.40 2.67 -16.35
N LYS A 182 24.03 2.24 -15.14
CA LYS A 182 22.66 1.89 -14.76
C LYS A 182 22.32 2.55 -13.41
N ALA A 183 21.10 2.97 -13.26
CA ALA A 183 20.60 3.48 -11.99
C ALA A 183 19.16 3.03 -11.74
N MET A 184 18.84 2.89 -10.46
CA MET A 184 17.48 2.81 -9.96
C MET A 184 17.29 3.93 -8.94
N ALA A 185 16.26 4.73 -9.12
CA ALA A 185 15.91 5.81 -8.23
C ALA A 185 14.48 5.63 -7.73
N THR A 186 14.25 5.98 -6.47
CA THR A 186 12.92 6.16 -5.89
C THR A 186 12.73 7.62 -5.52
N LEU A 187 11.52 8.10 -5.72
CA LEU A 187 11.10 9.43 -5.33
C LEU A 187 9.88 9.28 -4.42
N SER A 188 9.88 9.99 -3.30
CA SER A 188 8.77 9.98 -2.35
C SER A 188 8.56 11.36 -1.75
N GLU A 189 7.32 11.71 -1.46
CA GLU A 189 7.00 12.95 -0.77
C GLU A 189 6.88 12.71 0.73
N ALA A 190 7.65 13.44 1.51
CA ALA A 190 7.61 13.42 2.96
C ALA A 190 7.51 14.86 3.50
N SER A 191 6.46 15.15 4.27
CA SER A 191 6.26 16.47 4.89
C SER A 191 6.34 17.65 3.92
N GLY A 192 5.84 17.48 2.68
CA GLY A 192 5.85 18.51 1.64
C GLY A 192 7.19 18.72 0.93
N THR A 193 8.12 17.79 1.09
CA THR A 193 9.41 17.77 0.41
C THR A 193 9.54 16.49 -0.41
N LEU A 194 9.94 16.62 -1.67
CA LEU A 194 10.29 15.48 -2.50
C LEU A 194 11.69 14.98 -2.13
N VAL A 195 11.81 13.70 -1.81
CA VAL A 195 13.10 13.04 -1.56
C VAL A 195 13.37 12.04 -2.67
N MET A 196 14.54 12.16 -3.29
CA MET A 196 15.03 11.21 -4.28
C MET A 196 16.19 10.41 -3.68
N LYS A 197 16.10 9.08 -3.73
CA LYS A 197 17.19 8.17 -3.41
C LYS A 197 17.54 7.36 -4.65
N ALA A 198 18.83 7.24 -4.96
CA ALA A 198 19.28 6.52 -6.14
C ALA A 198 20.51 5.65 -5.86
N HIS A 199 20.53 4.47 -6.48
CA HIS A 199 21.66 3.58 -6.55
C HIS A 199 22.16 3.54 -8.00
N LEU A 200 23.41 3.90 -8.21
CA LEU A 200 24.05 3.99 -9.51
C LEU A 200 25.20 2.98 -9.61
N SER A 201 25.39 2.40 -10.76
CA SER A 201 26.47 1.46 -11.04
C SER A 201 27.03 1.68 -12.45
N GLY A 202 28.18 1.05 -12.74
CA GLY A 202 28.81 1.18 -14.03
C GLY A 202 29.51 2.51 -14.28
N LEU A 203 29.72 3.31 -13.23
CA LEU A 203 30.33 4.63 -13.26
C LEU A 203 31.87 4.59 -13.36
N GLU A 204 32.49 5.73 -13.58
CA GLU A 204 33.93 5.94 -13.43
C GLU A 204 34.34 5.71 -11.98
N ARG A 205 35.34 4.89 -11.76
CA ARG A 205 35.85 4.58 -10.41
C ARG A 205 36.42 5.87 -9.78
N GLY A 206 35.90 6.24 -8.61
CA GLY A 206 36.23 7.48 -7.93
C GLY A 206 35.83 8.76 -8.68
N GLY A 207 35.03 8.64 -9.74
CA GLY A 207 34.56 9.77 -10.53
C GLY A 207 33.46 10.57 -9.82
N VAL A 208 33.39 11.87 -10.13
CA VAL A 208 32.32 12.77 -9.69
C VAL A 208 31.55 13.22 -10.91
N GLY A 209 30.27 12.86 -11.00
CA GLY A 209 29.37 13.22 -12.10
C GLY A 209 28.05 13.77 -11.60
N GLY A 210 27.16 14.14 -12.51
CA GLY A 210 25.84 14.71 -12.16
C GLY A 210 24.70 13.69 -12.20
N ILE A 211 23.68 13.96 -11.41
CA ILE A 211 22.37 13.33 -11.51
C ILE A 211 21.30 14.40 -11.37
N HIS A 212 20.44 14.55 -12.38
CA HIS A 212 19.52 15.66 -12.51
C HIS A 212 18.16 15.21 -13.05
N ILE A 213 17.09 15.94 -12.69
CA ILE A 213 15.80 15.80 -13.36
C ILE A 213 15.77 16.79 -14.53
N HIS A 214 15.44 16.27 -15.70
CA HIS A 214 15.37 17.03 -16.95
C HIS A 214 13.92 17.35 -17.33
N GLU A 215 13.73 18.38 -18.18
CA GLU A 215 12.43 18.89 -18.58
C GLU A 215 11.62 17.95 -19.48
N GLY A 216 12.29 17.03 -20.14
CA GLY A 216 11.66 16.11 -21.11
C GLY A 216 10.94 14.94 -20.45
N PHE A 217 10.14 14.24 -21.28
CA PHE A 217 9.29 13.12 -20.87
C PHE A 217 9.72 11.78 -21.50
N GLY A 218 10.93 11.66 -22.01
CA GLY A 218 11.42 10.43 -22.60
C GLY A 218 12.92 10.38 -22.79
N CYS A 219 13.43 9.15 -22.93
CA CYS A 219 14.85 8.81 -23.03
C CYS A 219 15.33 8.52 -24.46
N THR A 220 14.45 8.60 -25.45
CA THR A 220 14.80 8.28 -26.86
C THR A 220 14.65 9.52 -27.75
N ARG A 221 15.65 9.74 -28.62
CA ARG A 221 15.52 10.71 -29.69
C ARG A 221 14.64 10.13 -30.79
N SER A 222 13.40 10.55 -30.91
CA SER A 222 12.65 10.39 -32.15
C SER A 222 12.36 11.78 -32.73
N SER A 223 12.69 11.98 -34.00
CA SER A 223 12.40 13.19 -34.72
C SER A 223 10.91 13.51 -34.67
N GLY A 224 10.53 14.59 -33.96
CA GLY A 224 9.20 15.15 -34.01
C GLY A 224 8.30 14.98 -32.79
N SER A 225 8.70 14.32 -31.73
CA SER A 225 7.93 14.22 -30.49
C SER A 225 8.72 14.72 -29.29
N LEU A 226 8.25 15.79 -28.66
CA LEU A 226 8.82 16.33 -27.41
C LEU A 226 8.71 15.31 -26.26
N ASP A 227 7.76 14.39 -26.35
CA ASP A 227 7.44 13.39 -25.33
C ASP A 227 8.56 12.35 -25.11
N ARG A 228 9.55 12.30 -26.02
CA ARG A 228 10.62 11.29 -26.01
C ARG A 228 12.02 11.86 -25.92
N TYR A 229 12.14 13.14 -25.61
CA TYR A 229 13.42 13.82 -25.50
C TYR A 229 13.68 14.26 -24.06
N ALA A 230 14.89 14.06 -23.56
CA ALA A 230 15.23 14.42 -22.19
C ALA A 230 15.30 15.93 -21.92
N GLY A 231 15.57 16.73 -22.93
CA GLY A 231 15.65 18.20 -22.79
C GLY A 231 16.83 18.71 -21.95
N GLY A 232 16.69 19.92 -21.42
CA GLY A 232 17.58 20.56 -20.46
C GLY A 232 17.25 20.16 -19.01
N HIS A 233 17.90 20.84 -18.04
CA HIS A 233 17.52 20.69 -16.62
C HIS A 233 16.11 21.26 -16.40
N TYR A 234 15.34 20.59 -15.54
CA TYR A 234 14.00 21.02 -15.17
C TYR A 234 14.03 21.91 -13.93
N TYR A 235 13.78 23.20 -14.11
CA TYR A 235 13.67 24.18 -13.02
C TYR A 235 12.71 25.33 -13.36
N ASP A 236 11.65 25.00 -14.07
CA ASP A 236 10.65 25.96 -14.53
C ASP A 236 10.15 26.87 -13.38
N GLY A 237 10.15 28.20 -13.63
CA GLY A 237 9.76 29.20 -12.65
C GLY A 237 10.76 29.43 -11.51
N LEU A 238 11.91 28.78 -11.47
CA LEU A 238 13.02 29.11 -10.57
C LEU A 238 13.97 30.08 -11.24
N SER A 239 14.51 31.02 -10.47
CA SER A 239 15.46 32.04 -10.97
C SER A 239 16.88 31.51 -11.17
N VAL A 240 17.18 30.35 -10.56
CA VAL A 240 18.50 29.71 -10.60
C VAL A 240 18.30 28.21 -10.80
N ASP A 241 19.12 27.62 -11.66
CA ASP A 241 19.17 26.19 -11.86
C ASP A 241 19.64 25.50 -10.57
N PRO A 242 18.81 24.67 -9.89
CA PRO A 242 19.18 23.99 -8.65
C PRO A 242 20.00 22.71 -8.89
N TRP A 243 20.12 22.25 -10.16
CA TRP A 243 20.72 20.97 -10.50
C TRP A 243 22.25 21.03 -10.51
N THR A 244 22.82 21.46 -9.41
CA THR A 244 24.25 21.32 -9.09
C THR A 244 24.55 20.01 -8.37
N THR A 245 23.57 19.11 -8.33
CA THR A 245 23.65 17.85 -7.60
C THR A 245 24.60 16.87 -8.28
N THR A 246 25.50 16.29 -7.49
CA THR A 246 26.52 15.37 -7.98
C THR A 246 26.48 14.07 -7.16
N TYR A 247 26.98 13.02 -7.79
CA TYR A 247 27.36 11.80 -7.12
C TYR A 247 28.88 11.68 -7.04
N THR A 248 29.37 10.91 -6.09
CA THR A 248 30.76 10.44 -6.04
C THR A 248 30.75 8.92 -6.08
N ALA A 249 31.35 8.35 -7.12
CA ALA A 249 31.46 6.92 -7.25
C ALA A 249 32.61 6.37 -6.40
N ASP A 250 32.43 5.19 -5.83
CA ASP A 250 33.45 4.50 -5.10
C ASP A 250 34.51 3.83 -6.01
N SER A 251 35.40 3.06 -5.42
CA SER A 251 36.46 2.31 -6.15
C SER A 251 35.90 1.20 -7.05
N GLN A 252 34.63 0.86 -6.94
CA GLN A 252 33.93 -0.09 -7.80
C GLN A 252 33.10 0.59 -8.89
N GLY A 253 33.01 1.93 -8.89
CA GLY A 253 32.17 2.67 -9.81
C GLY A 253 30.68 2.59 -9.44
N VAL A 254 30.40 2.54 -8.15
CA VAL A 254 29.05 2.55 -7.56
C VAL A 254 28.86 3.84 -6.78
N ALA A 255 27.68 4.44 -6.85
CA ALA A 255 27.32 5.61 -6.05
C ALA A 255 25.92 5.47 -5.46
N HIS A 256 25.77 6.05 -4.28
CA HIS A 256 24.49 6.20 -3.58
C HIS A 256 24.19 7.68 -3.41
N VAL A 257 23.00 8.08 -3.79
CA VAL A 257 22.58 9.50 -3.78
C VAL A 257 21.30 9.60 -2.97
N GLU A 258 21.23 10.60 -2.11
CA GLU A 258 20.01 11.02 -1.43
C GLU A 258 19.90 12.53 -1.56
N LEU A 259 18.81 13.00 -2.20
CA LEU A 259 18.56 14.41 -2.46
C LEU A 259 17.22 14.82 -1.86
N SER A 260 17.23 15.96 -1.19
CA SER A 260 16.02 16.66 -0.74
C SER A 260 15.71 17.77 -1.72
N LEU A 261 14.52 17.75 -2.30
CA LEU A 261 14.08 18.62 -3.39
C LEU A 261 12.83 19.42 -2.96
N PRO A 262 12.98 20.45 -2.12
CA PRO A 262 11.85 21.15 -1.51
C PRO A 262 11.00 21.96 -2.51
N ASP A 263 11.59 22.31 -3.66
CA ASP A 263 10.92 23.10 -4.69
C ASP A 263 10.14 22.25 -5.70
N PHE A 264 10.15 20.92 -5.55
CA PHE A 264 9.55 19.97 -6.47
C PHE A 264 8.54 19.06 -5.76
N SER A 265 7.61 18.51 -6.54
CA SER A 265 6.63 17.51 -6.07
C SER A 265 6.44 16.43 -7.13
N LEU A 266 5.79 15.33 -6.79
CA LEU A 266 5.43 14.34 -7.80
C LEU A 266 4.39 14.87 -8.78
N GLU A 267 3.32 15.51 -8.27
CA GLU A 267 2.19 15.98 -9.08
C GLU A 267 1.78 17.44 -8.81
N GLY A 268 2.32 18.07 -7.78
CA GLY A 268 1.96 19.43 -7.35
C GLY A 268 2.77 20.53 -8.00
N VAL A 269 3.47 21.33 -7.19
CA VAL A 269 4.31 22.44 -7.67
C VAL A 269 5.57 21.87 -8.34
N ARG A 270 5.85 22.29 -9.58
CA ARG A 270 6.94 21.74 -10.40
C ARG A 270 6.96 20.23 -10.41
N PRO A 271 5.94 19.60 -11.02
CA PRO A 271 5.76 18.16 -10.97
C PRO A 271 6.86 17.43 -11.74
N VAL A 272 7.36 16.35 -11.13
CA VAL A 272 8.42 15.52 -11.73
C VAL A 272 7.90 14.19 -12.29
N ALA A 273 6.67 13.79 -12.00
CA ALA A 273 6.08 12.59 -12.58
C ALA A 273 6.08 12.65 -14.11
N GLY A 274 6.54 11.59 -14.75
CA GLY A 274 6.70 11.51 -16.21
C GLY A 274 7.97 12.15 -16.76
N ARG A 275 8.65 13.01 -16.01
CA ARG A 275 9.93 13.60 -16.43
C ARG A 275 11.05 12.58 -16.33
N VAL A 276 12.24 12.94 -16.79
CA VAL A 276 13.35 12.00 -16.82
C VAL A 276 14.47 12.38 -15.87
N ILE A 277 15.06 11.37 -15.23
CA ILE A 277 16.33 11.47 -14.54
C ILE A 277 17.44 11.19 -15.55
N VAL A 278 18.46 12.04 -15.59
CA VAL A 278 19.65 11.83 -16.40
C VAL A 278 20.88 11.72 -15.50
N VAL A 279 21.69 10.69 -15.74
CA VAL A 279 22.97 10.48 -15.08
C VAL A 279 24.08 10.90 -16.05
N HIS A 280 24.97 11.77 -15.58
CA HIS A 280 26.10 12.31 -16.34
C HIS A 280 27.42 11.71 -15.85
N LEU A 281 28.35 11.46 -16.75
CA LEU A 281 29.73 11.19 -16.40
C LEU A 281 30.44 12.44 -15.86
N SER A 282 31.65 12.26 -15.33
CA SER A 282 32.48 13.33 -14.82
C SER A 282 32.85 14.36 -15.88
N ALA A 283 33.39 15.51 -15.44
CA ALA A 283 33.94 16.52 -16.30
C ALA A 283 35.09 16.00 -17.20
N THR A 284 35.79 14.93 -16.81
CA THR A 284 36.80 14.24 -17.62
C THR A 284 36.21 13.74 -18.94
N TYR A 285 34.94 13.35 -18.94
CA TYR A 285 34.19 12.93 -20.12
C TYR A 285 33.21 13.99 -20.62
N GLY A 286 33.50 15.27 -20.29
CA GLY A 286 32.69 16.41 -20.72
C GLY A 286 31.27 16.44 -20.14
N GLY A 287 31.02 15.76 -19.01
CA GLY A 287 29.68 15.63 -18.45
C GLY A 287 28.73 14.87 -19.37
N ALA A 288 29.21 13.88 -20.10
CA ALA A 288 28.40 13.12 -21.06
C ALA A 288 27.16 12.52 -20.38
N ARG A 289 25.98 12.65 -21.01
CA ARG A 289 24.75 11.98 -20.58
C ARG A 289 24.89 10.47 -20.81
N ALA A 290 24.94 9.69 -19.74
CA ALA A 290 25.25 8.27 -19.79
C ALA A 290 24.01 7.39 -19.68
N ALA A 291 23.08 7.75 -18.80
CA ALA A 291 21.85 6.99 -18.58
C ALA A 291 20.66 7.91 -18.37
N CYS A 292 19.48 7.41 -18.71
CA CYS A 292 18.21 8.14 -18.62
C CYS A 292 17.10 7.22 -18.18
N GLY A 293 16.22 7.69 -17.29
CA GLY A 293 15.04 6.92 -16.82
C GLY A 293 13.85 7.83 -16.62
N VAL A 294 12.69 7.40 -17.06
CA VAL A 294 11.41 8.11 -16.82
C VAL A 294 10.99 7.91 -15.37
N ILE A 295 10.56 8.97 -14.70
CA ILE A 295 9.98 8.94 -13.36
C ILE A 295 8.54 8.47 -13.47
N VAL A 296 8.32 7.20 -13.19
CA VAL A 296 6.99 6.56 -13.31
C VAL A 296 6.34 6.53 -11.93
N PRO A 297 5.13 7.11 -11.77
CA PRO A 297 4.33 6.89 -10.58
C PRO A 297 4.22 5.40 -10.27
N SER A 298 4.39 5.01 -9.02
CA SER A 298 4.48 3.60 -8.65
C SER A 298 3.61 3.30 -7.45
N ASN A 299 2.91 2.18 -7.50
CA ASN A 299 2.26 1.54 -6.37
C ASN A 299 3.14 0.43 -5.76
N ALA A 300 4.39 0.32 -6.19
CA ALA A 300 5.34 -0.61 -5.61
C ALA A 300 5.77 -0.14 -4.22
N GLU A 301 6.00 -1.09 -3.35
CA GLU A 301 6.62 -0.85 -2.07
C GLU A 301 8.12 -1.13 -2.16
N VAL A 302 8.94 -0.28 -1.56
CA VAL A 302 10.41 -0.36 -1.71
C VAL A 302 11.04 -0.79 -0.39
N ALA A 303 11.92 -1.78 -0.46
CA ALA A 303 12.86 -2.12 0.59
C ALA A 303 14.21 -1.45 0.28
N GLU A 304 14.61 -0.48 1.10
CA GLU A 304 15.97 0.05 1.10
C GLU A 304 16.86 -0.88 1.92
N VAL A 305 17.80 -1.56 1.26
CA VAL A 305 18.69 -2.53 1.89
C VAL A 305 19.93 -1.80 2.40
N GLY A 306 20.15 -1.90 3.70
CA GLY A 306 21.38 -1.50 4.39
C GLY A 306 22.09 -2.70 5.00
N THR A 307 23.13 -2.44 5.80
CA THR A 307 23.87 -3.51 6.49
C THR A 307 22.95 -4.28 7.43
N TYR A 308 23.06 -5.61 7.44
CA TYR A 308 22.32 -6.47 8.35
C TYR A 308 22.72 -6.17 9.81
N PRO A 309 21.77 -6.15 10.76
CA PRO A 309 22.08 -5.95 12.20
C PRO A 309 23.09 -6.99 12.68
N ASP A 310 24.08 -6.53 13.45
CA ASP A 310 25.15 -7.37 14.02
C ASP A 310 26.07 -8.06 12.97
N PHE A 311 26.01 -7.66 11.69
CA PHE A 311 26.94 -8.16 10.69
C PHE A 311 28.36 -7.64 10.95
N ALA A 312 29.28 -8.55 11.28
CA ALA A 312 30.67 -8.23 11.61
C ALA A 312 31.63 -8.37 10.42
N GLY A 313 31.15 -8.71 9.23
CA GLY A 313 31.95 -8.85 8.01
C GLY A 313 32.31 -7.51 7.38
N SER A 314 33.14 -7.54 6.35
CA SER A 314 33.62 -6.34 5.63
C SER A 314 32.73 -5.94 4.46
N ALA A 315 31.75 -6.77 4.05
CA ALA A 315 30.85 -6.45 2.95
C ALA A 315 29.90 -5.32 3.36
N ALA A 316 29.90 -4.23 2.60
CA ALA A 316 29.01 -3.09 2.83
C ALA A 316 27.78 -3.21 1.91
N VAL A 317 26.96 -4.24 2.13
CA VAL A 317 25.79 -4.51 1.31
C VAL A 317 24.79 -3.36 1.41
N ARG A 318 24.41 -2.84 0.26
CA ARG A 318 23.37 -1.81 0.08
C ARG A 318 22.52 -2.15 -1.12
N GLY A 319 21.34 -1.58 -1.19
CA GLY A 319 20.51 -1.76 -2.36
C GLY A 319 19.11 -1.22 -2.21
N MET A 320 18.35 -1.46 -3.23
CA MET A 320 16.95 -1.05 -3.32
C MET A 320 16.20 -2.15 -4.06
N ILE A 321 15.16 -2.69 -3.46
CA ILE A 321 14.27 -3.68 -4.08
C ILE A 321 12.86 -3.13 -4.04
N ALA A 322 12.29 -2.89 -5.22
CA ALA A 322 10.89 -2.57 -5.41
C ALA A 322 10.08 -3.86 -5.48
N VAL A 323 8.99 -3.91 -4.78
CA VAL A 323 8.06 -5.03 -4.73
C VAL A 323 6.75 -4.58 -5.36
N HIS A 324 6.42 -5.16 -6.48
CA HIS A 324 5.23 -4.85 -7.26
C HIS A 324 4.17 -5.92 -7.03
N SER A 325 2.90 -5.52 -6.93
CA SER A 325 1.80 -6.46 -7.09
C SER A 325 1.67 -6.87 -8.55
N THR A 326 1.39 -8.14 -8.80
CA THR A 326 1.04 -8.68 -10.12
C THR A 326 -0.28 -9.44 -10.03
N LEU A 327 -0.88 -9.79 -11.15
CA LEU A 327 -2.10 -10.61 -11.19
C LEU A 327 -1.93 -11.97 -10.49
N SER A 328 -0.72 -12.52 -10.51
CA SER A 328 -0.40 -13.84 -9.97
C SER A 328 0.34 -13.81 -8.63
N GLY A 329 0.65 -12.62 -8.07
CA GLY A 329 1.44 -12.54 -6.84
C GLY A 329 2.23 -11.25 -6.71
N THR A 330 3.54 -11.37 -6.50
CA THR A 330 4.48 -10.24 -6.41
C THR A 330 5.63 -10.41 -7.38
N ARG A 331 6.25 -9.31 -7.78
CA ARG A 331 7.53 -9.28 -8.50
C ARG A 331 8.48 -8.33 -7.80
N TYR A 332 9.70 -8.78 -7.64
CA TYR A 332 10.78 -8.06 -6.98
C TYR A 332 11.78 -7.59 -8.04
N GLU A 333 11.98 -6.29 -8.13
CA GLU A 333 12.97 -5.68 -9.01
C GLU A 333 13.90 -4.78 -8.23
N GLY A 334 15.21 -4.87 -8.50
CA GLY A 334 16.11 -4.04 -7.73
C GLY A 334 17.57 -4.15 -8.10
N VAL A 335 18.36 -3.40 -7.33
CA VAL A 335 19.82 -3.40 -7.42
C VAL A 335 20.41 -3.63 -6.04
N LEU A 336 21.37 -4.52 -5.96
CA LEU A 336 22.18 -4.80 -4.77
C LEU A 336 23.64 -4.47 -5.08
N THR A 337 24.34 -3.88 -4.14
CA THR A 337 25.72 -3.43 -4.27
C THR A 337 26.54 -3.82 -3.04
N GLY A 338 27.87 -3.71 -3.09
CA GLY A 338 28.75 -4.09 -1.99
C GLY A 338 28.80 -5.61 -1.76
N LEU A 339 28.44 -6.38 -2.78
CA LEU A 339 28.44 -7.84 -2.76
C LEU A 339 29.83 -8.41 -3.05
N GLU A 340 30.01 -9.70 -2.80
CA GLU A 340 31.18 -10.44 -3.20
C GLU A 340 31.29 -10.52 -4.74
N VAL A 341 32.43 -10.12 -5.28
CA VAL A 341 32.61 -9.97 -6.74
C VAL A 341 32.55 -11.32 -7.46
N GLY A 342 31.73 -11.38 -8.49
CA GLY A 342 31.68 -12.52 -9.43
C GLY A 342 31.08 -13.80 -8.84
N VAL A 343 30.38 -13.73 -7.68
CA VAL A 343 29.79 -14.91 -7.06
C VAL A 343 28.27 -14.73 -6.86
N SER A 344 27.58 -15.84 -6.60
CA SER A 344 26.17 -15.86 -6.31
C SER A 344 25.92 -15.99 -4.81
N GLY A 345 24.90 -15.29 -4.33
CA GLY A 345 24.35 -15.40 -2.99
C GLY A 345 22.83 -15.43 -3.03
N GLY A 346 22.19 -15.59 -1.86
CA GLY A 346 20.75 -15.60 -1.74
C GLY A 346 20.18 -14.24 -1.34
N TRP A 347 18.91 -14.01 -1.66
CA TRP A 347 18.11 -12.97 -1.05
C TRP A 347 16.71 -13.50 -0.81
N HIS A 348 16.09 -13.14 0.30
CA HIS A 348 14.83 -13.74 0.75
C HIS A 348 13.98 -12.74 1.50
N VAL A 349 12.64 -12.92 1.46
CA VAL A 349 11.75 -12.24 2.39
C VAL A 349 11.67 -13.07 3.68
N HIS A 350 11.92 -12.43 4.80
CA HIS A 350 11.91 -13.01 6.14
C HIS A 350 10.61 -12.65 6.88
N SER A 351 10.30 -13.40 7.92
CA SER A 351 9.07 -13.28 8.68
C SER A 351 9.02 -12.04 9.59
N GLY A 352 10.14 -11.41 9.85
CA GLY A 352 10.24 -10.25 10.73
C GLY A 352 9.85 -8.93 10.06
N PHE A 353 9.73 -7.89 10.89
CA PHE A 353 9.27 -6.55 10.49
C PHE A 353 10.29 -5.44 10.83
N SER A 354 11.51 -5.80 11.19
CA SER A 354 12.50 -4.81 11.60
C SER A 354 13.93 -5.25 11.28
N CYS A 355 14.71 -4.33 10.74
CA CYS A 355 16.16 -4.44 10.60
C CYS A 355 16.92 -3.73 11.73
N GLY A 356 16.27 -3.34 12.81
CA GLY A 356 16.92 -2.69 13.96
C GLY A 356 17.64 -3.66 14.89
N SER A 357 17.40 -4.97 14.77
CA SER A 357 18.10 -6.02 15.51
C SER A 357 17.94 -7.33 14.76
N SER A 358 18.91 -8.24 14.87
CA SER A 358 18.87 -9.57 14.24
C SER A 358 17.65 -10.40 14.66
N TYR A 359 17.14 -10.19 15.86
CA TYR A 359 15.90 -10.82 16.34
C TYR A 359 14.65 -10.33 15.62
N GLY A 360 14.63 -9.07 15.16
CA GLY A 360 13.49 -8.49 14.45
C GLY A 360 13.36 -8.95 13.01
N VAL A 361 14.36 -9.66 12.48
CA VAL A 361 14.41 -10.12 11.10
C VAL A 361 13.71 -11.45 10.88
N GLY A 362 13.77 -12.36 11.84
CA GLY A 362 13.16 -13.69 11.77
C GLY A 362 13.82 -14.65 10.79
N GLY A 363 13.11 -15.74 10.48
CA GLY A 363 13.46 -16.72 9.45
C GLY A 363 12.80 -16.43 8.10
N HIS A 364 12.95 -17.31 7.11
CA HIS A 364 12.23 -17.19 5.85
C HIS A 364 10.71 -17.14 6.06
N TYR A 365 10.04 -16.29 5.28
CA TYR A 365 8.60 -16.16 5.35
C TYR A 365 7.90 -17.04 4.31
N PHE A 366 7.34 -18.16 4.76
CA PHE A 366 6.56 -19.08 3.93
C PHE A 366 5.42 -19.76 4.71
N GLU A 367 4.85 -19.02 5.65
CA GLU A 367 3.77 -19.51 6.51
C GLU A 367 2.62 -20.12 5.70
N GLY A 368 2.20 -21.34 6.04
CA GLY A 368 1.13 -22.06 5.36
C GLY A 368 1.51 -22.67 4.00
N LEU A 369 2.76 -22.59 3.56
CA LEU A 369 3.26 -23.30 2.38
C LEU A 369 3.88 -24.65 2.78
N GLY A 370 3.76 -25.65 1.90
CA GLY A 370 4.32 -26.98 2.13
C GLY A 370 5.84 -27.06 1.98
N SER A 371 6.47 -26.05 1.33
CA SER A 371 7.91 -25.94 1.15
C SER A 371 8.32 -24.48 1.13
N ASP A 372 9.57 -24.20 1.46
CA ASP A 372 10.15 -22.87 1.43
C ASP A 372 10.51 -22.46 0.00
N PRO A 373 9.80 -21.50 -0.62
CA PRO A 373 10.08 -21.06 -1.98
C PRO A 373 11.32 -20.16 -2.09
N TRP A 374 11.75 -19.58 -0.96
CA TRP A 374 12.87 -18.63 -0.94
C TRP A 374 14.23 -19.30 -1.14
N VAL A 375 14.36 -20.61 -0.92
CA VAL A 375 15.63 -21.35 -1.13
C VAL A 375 16.13 -21.30 -2.57
N SER A 376 15.28 -20.96 -3.53
CA SER A 376 15.63 -20.84 -4.94
C SER A 376 15.94 -19.41 -5.38
N THR A 377 15.69 -18.40 -4.56
CA THR A 377 15.95 -17.01 -4.91
C THR A 377 17.43 -16.66 -4.70
N SER A 378 18.04 -16.16 -5.73
CA SER A 378 19.48 -15.85 -5.73
C SER A 378 19.80 -14.61 -6.55
N TYR A 379 20.96 -14.06 -6.33
CA TYR A 379 21.59 -13.05 -7.16
C TYR A 379 22.95 -13.56 -7.66
N THR A 380 23.44 -12.99 -8.75
CA THR A 380 24.82 -13.13 -9.19
C THR A 380 25.43 -11.75 -9.33
N ALA A 381 26.47 -11.49 -8.54
CA ALA A 381 27.17 -10.23 -8.59
C ALA A 381 28.13 -10.17 -9.77
N ASP A 382 28.23 -9.02 -10.40
CA ASP A 382 29.21 -8.75 -11.47
C ASP A 382 30.61 -8.52 -10.90
N ASN A 383 31.55 -8.14 -11.78
CA ASN A 383 32.95 -7.86 -11.43
C ASN A 383 33.13 -6.55 -10.60
N ARG A 384 32.06 -5.88 -10.25
CA ARG A 384 32.01 -4.69 -9.38
C ARG A 384 31.29 -4.95 -8.05
N GLY A 385 30.81 -6.19 -7.83
CA GLY A 385 29.99 -6.52 -6.68
C GLY A 385 28.56 -5.96 -6.75
N VAL A 386 28.02 -5.82 -7.96
CA VAL A 386 26.66 -5.34 -8.21
C VAL A 386 25.82 -6.46 -8.80
N ALA A 387 24.61 -6.64 -8.30
CA ALA A 387 23.62 -7.55 -8.84
C ALA A 387 22.29 -6.84 -9.10
N TRP A 388 21.66 -7.17 -10.21
CA TRP A 388 20.29 -6.77 -10.51
C TRP A 388 19.36 -7.94 -10.22
N VAL A 389 18.30 -7.66 -9.47
CA VAL A 389 17.29 -8.63 -9.07
C VAL A 389 16.04 -8.39 -9.93
N ASP A 390 15.46 -9.47 -10.43
CA ASP A 390 14.18 -9.49 -11.11
C ASP A 390 13.56 -10.89 -10.92
N THR A 391 12.60 -11.00 -10.00
CA THR A 391 12.08 -12.31 -9.57
C THR A 391 10.56 -12.23 -9.33
N PRO A 392 9.74 -12.98 -10.08
CA PRO A 392 8.32 -13.14 -9.78
C PRO A 392 8.12 -14.22 -8.69
N MET A 393 7.12 -13.99 -7.81
CA MET A 393 6.72 -14.90 -6.73
C MET A 393 5.20 -15.00 -6.68
N SER A 394 4.65 -16.17 -6.99
CA SER A 394 3.19 -16.38 -7.12
C SER A 394 2.44 -16.55 -5.80
N ASP A 395 3.13 -16.99 -4.73
CA ASP A 395 2.47 -17.38 -3.48
C ASP A 395 2.28 -16.23 -2.49
N PHE A 396 2.73 -15.03 -2.82
CA PHE A 396 2.74 -13.85 -1.97
C PHE A 396 1.99 -12.70 -2.62
N THR A 397 1.48 -11.80 -1.79
CA THR A 397 0.94 -10.51 -2.24
C THR A 397 1.59 -9.40 -1.43
N LEU A 398 1.53 -8.16 -1.91
CA LEU A 398 1.96 -7.05 -1.06
C LEU A 398 1.18 -7.04 0.24
N HIS A 399 -0.11 -7.23 0.16
CA HIS A 399 -1.03 -6.83 1.22
C HIS A 399 -2.07 -7.88 1.65
N ARG A 400 -2.30 -8.97 0.94
CA ARG A 400 -3.43 -9.88 1.19
C ARG A 400 -2.99 -11.27 1.66
N THR A 401 -2.98 -12.22 0.75
CA THR A 401 -2.60 -13.60 1.03
C THR A 401 -1.10 -13.69 1.23
N ARG A 402 -0.65 -14.07 2.43
CA ARG A 402 0.77 -14.04 2.81
C ARG A 402 1.44 -12.71 2.48
N PRO A 403 1.02 -11.62 3.16
CA PRO A 403 1.48 -10.28 2.85
C PRO A 403 2.98 -10.12 3.12
N VAL A 404 3.69 -9.51 2.16
CA VAL A 404 5.12 -9.20 2.31
C VAL A 404 5.38 -7.75 2.75
N TYR A 405 4.36 -6.89 2.70
CA TYR A 405 4.45 -5.52 3.19
C TYR A 405 4.87 -5.45 4.68
N GLY A 406 5.79 -4.56 5.00
CA GLY A 406 6.36 -4.44 6.33
C GLY A 406 7.39 -5.50 6.69
N ARG A 407 7.52 -6.58 5.91
CA ARG A 407 8.48 -7.64 6.20
C ARG A 407 9.88 -7.28 5.74
N THR A 408 10.86 -8.00 6.25
CA THR A 408 12.27 -7.75 5.94
C THR A 408 12.72 -8.54 4.70
N VAL A 409 13.43 -7.86 3.81
CA VAL A 409 14.26 -8.50 2.79
C VAL A 409 15.65 -8.70 3.36
N VAL A 410 16.20 -9.89 3.26
CA VAL A 410 17.55 -10.22 3.73
C VAL A 410 18.42 -10.64 2.56
N VAL A 411 19.61 -10.07 2.49
CA VAL A 411 20.64 -10.44 1.50
C VAL A 411 21.72 -11.24 2.18
N HIS A 412 21.98 -12.41 1.64
CA HIS A 412 23.01 -13.34 2.13
C HIS A 412 24.24 -13.28 1.24
N LEU A 413 25.40 -13.38 1.82
CA LEU A 413 26.65 -13.62 1.08
C LEU A 413 26.67 -15.03 0.48
N SER A 414 27.68 -15.29 -0.34
CA SER A 414 27.86 -16.59 -0.96
C SER A 414 28.06 -17.71 0.07
N GLN A 415 27.93 -18.96 -0.40
CA GLN A 415 28.19 -20.13 0.43
C GLN A 415 29.64 -20.18 0.92
N ASN A 416 30.58 -19.60 0.16
CA ASN A 416 31.98 -19.49 0.57
C ASN A 416 32.19 -18.65 1.82
N SER A 417 31.30 -17.68 2.05
CA SER A 417 31.22 -16.83 3.26
C SER A 417 30.16 -17.33 4.27
N GLY A 418 29.82 -18.62 4.21
CA GLY A 418 28.88 -19.25 5.12
C GLY A 418 27.44 -18.77 4.96
N SER A 419 27.08 -18.23 3.83
CA SER A 419 25.74 -17.65 3.59
C SER A 419 25.33 -16.63 4.66
N ALA A 420 26.29 -15.84 5.14
CA ALA A 420 26.06 -14.87 6.20
C ALA A 420 25.01 -13.84 5.77
N ARG A 421 24.10 -13.47 6.69
CA ARG A 421 23.14 -12.37 6.52
C ARG A 421 23.93 -11.06 6.52
N ALA A 422 24.02 -10.36 5.41
CA ALA A 422 24.84 -9.17 5.25
C ALA A 422 24.05 -7.91 4.94
N GLY A 423 22.89 -8.03 4.32
CA GLY A 423 21.99 -6.91 4.04
C GLY A 423 20.59 -7.14 4.61
N CYS A 424 19.92 -6.05 5.01
CA CYS A 424 18.55 -6.06 5.49
C CYS A 424 17.81 -4.78 5.07
N GLY A 425 16.57 -4.91 4.61
CA GLY A 425 15.67 -3.80 4.29
C GLY A 425 14.24 -4.16 4.60
N VAL A 426 13.40 -3.19 4.95
CA VAL A 426 11.98 -3.41 5.24
C VAL A 426 11.14 -2.95 4.06
N ILE A 427 10.27 -3.81 3.54
CA ILE A 427 9.38 -3.51 2.39
C ILE A 427 8.38 -2.42 2.82
N GLY A 428 8.37 -1.30 2.07
CA GLY A 428 7.47 -0.18 2.32
C GLY A 428 7.90 0.78 3.42
N ALA A 429 9.12 0.66 3.97
CA ALA A 429 9.61 1.55 5.03
C ALA A 429 9.71 3.03 4.63
N MET A 430 9.68 3.34 3.34
CA MET A 430 9.96 4.68 2.83
C MET A 430 8.76 5.62 2.70
N ALA A 431 7.53 5.12 2.70
CA ALA A 431 6.46 5.91 2.08
C ALA A 431 5.37 6.45 3.00
N ARG A 432 5.01 5.85 4.15
CA ARG A 432 3.79 6.27 4.85
C ARG A 432 3.81 6.03 6.37
N ALA A 433 3.10 6.90 7.11
CA ALA A 433 2.73 6.63 8.49
C ALA A 433 1.76 5.41 8.51
N TYR A 434 2.23 4.33 9.08
CA TYR A 434 1.41 3.13 9.26
C TYR A 434 0.44 3.30 10.42
N PRO A 435 -0.86 3.07 10.25
CA PRO A 435 -1.61 2.52 11.34
C PRO A 435 -1.19 1.07 11.53
N ALA A 436 -0.78 0.71 12.73
CA ALA A 436 -0.56 -0.69 13.09
C ALA A 436 -1.66 -1.10 14.08
N ALA A 437 -2.09 -2.36 14.04
CA ALA A 437 -3.10 -2.83 14.97
C ALA A 437 -2.76 -4.20 15.52
N VAL A 438 -3.10 -4.44 16.77
CA VAL A 438 -3.11 -5.77 17.37
C VAL A 438 -4.50 -6.36 17.17
N SER A 439 -4.68 -7.16 16.15
CA SER A 439 -6.00 -7.67 15.74
C SER A 439 -6.51 -8.84 16.57
N SER A 440 -5.62 -9.53 17.28
CA SER A 440 -6.01 -10.67 18.11
C SER A 440 -5.04 -10.91 19.26
N PHE A 441 -5.56 -11.03 20.45
CA PHE A 441 -4.84 -11.52 21.60
C PHE A 441 -5.06 -13.03 21.77
N LYS A 442 -4.02 -13.73 22.14
CA LYS A 442 -4.06 -15.14 22.56
C LYS A 442 -3.50 -15.27 23.98
N ALA A 443 -3.87 -16.33 24.66
CA ALA A 443 -3.35 -16.59 25.98
C ALA A 443 -1.82 -16.55 25.97
N TYR A 444 -1.25 -15.90 26.97
CA TYR A 444 0.20 -15.87 27.12
C TYR A 444 0.71 -17.30 27.38
N PRO A 445 1.78 -17.75 26.72
CA PRO A 445 2.31 -19.10 26.88
C PRO A 445 2.60 -19.44 28.33
N GLY A 446 2.04 -20.56 28.82
CA GLY A 446 2.15 -21.00 30.20
C GLY A 446 1.17 -20.33 31.18
N TYR A 447 0.33 -19.41 30.74
CA TYR A 447 -0.76 -18.92 31.57
C TYR A 447 -1.87 -19.99 31.68
N GLY A 448 -2.12 -20.44 32.90
CA GLY A 448 -3.14 -21.46 33.20
C GLY A 448 -4.28 -20.94 34.09
N GLY A 449 -4.43 -19.63 34.23
CA GLY A 449 -5.48 -19.00 35.03
C GLY A 449 -6.83 -18.93 34.30
N GLU A 450 -7.82 -18.31 34.96
CA GLU A 450 -9.21 -18.27 34.51
C GLU A 450 -9.51 -17.15 33.47
N TYR A 451 -8.66 -16.13 33.37
CA TYR A 451 -8.91 -14.97 32.49
C TYR A 451 -8.53 -15.25 31.05
N MET A 452 -9.50 -15.07 30.15
CA MET A 452 -9.29 -15.22 28.70
C MET A 452 -9.42 -13.86 28.04
N VAL A 453 -8.30 -13.15 27.94
CA VAL A 453 -8.28 -11.81 27.37
C VAL A 453 -8.50 -11.86 25.84
N LYS A 454 -9.43 -11.04 25.40
CA LYS A 454 -9.73 -10.76 24.00
C LYS A 454 -9.73 -9.26 23.79
N GLY A 455 -9.46 -8.83 22.57
CA GLY A 455 -9.51 -7.40 22.26
C GLY A 455 -8.84 -7.03 20.96
N THR A 456 -8.96 -5.77 20.65
CA THR A 456 -8.31 -5.14 19.50
C THR A 456 -7.71 -3.82 19.97
N LEU A 457 -6.43 -3.64 19.71
CA LEU A 457 -5.73 -2.39 19.94
C LEU A 457 -5.18 -1.86 18.60
N SER A 458 -5.50 -0.63 18.29
CA SER A 458 -4.89 0.13 17.19
C SER A 458 -3.69 0.89 17.72
N VAL A 459 -2.55 0.79 17.05
CA VAL A 459 -1.35 1.56 17.36
C VAL A 459 -1.03 2.46 16.17
N SER A 460 -0.98 3.76 16.37
CA SER A 460 -0.77 4.74 15.30
C SER A 460 0.25 5.80 15.68
N SER A 461 0.94 6.37 14.71
CA SER A 461 1.79 7.55 14.95
C SER A 461 0.92 8.77 15.26
N VAL A 462 1.38 9.60 16.21
CA VAL A 462 0.76 10.90 16.48
C VAL A 462 1.37 11.92 15.51
N PRO A 463 0.58 12.57 14.65
CA PRO A 463 1.08 13.52 13.68
C PRO A 463 1.94 14.63 14.32
N GLY A 464 3.10 14.89 13.73
CA GLY A 464 4.02 15.95 14.20
C GLY A 464 4.77 15.66 15.50
N SER A 465 4.72 14.43 16.01
CA SER A 465 5.46 14.01 17.20
C SER A 465 6.14 12.65 17.04
N SER A 466 7.14 12.38 17.89
CA SER A 466 7.75 11.05 18.03
C SER A 466 6.98 10.21 19.07
N SER A 467 5.66 10.12 18.92
CA SER A 467 4.80 9.40 19.85
C SER A 467 3.89 8.41 19.13
N VAL A 468 3.51 7.35 19.83
CA VAL A 468 2.47 6.41 19.39
C VAL A 468 1.24 6.55 20.27
N ARG A 469 0.06 6.55 19.65
CA ARG A 469 -1.23 6.40 20.33
C ARG A 469 -1.66 4.96 20.26
N ILE A 470 -2.01 4.38 21.39
CA ILE A 470 -2.57 3.04 21.51
C ILE A 470 -4.01 3.19 21.97
N HIS A 471 -4.94 2.75 21.13
CA HIS A 471 -6.38 2.90 21.38
C HIS A 471 -7.11 1.61 21.08
N GLY A 472 -8.07 1.24 21.95
CA GLY A 472 -8.89 0.06 21.69
C GLY A 472 -9.61 -0.48 22.92
N ILE A 473 -9.97 -1.75 22.85
CA ILE A 473 -10.76 -2.42 23.87
C ILE A 473 -10.14 -3.76 24.22
N LEU A 474 -10.06 -4.03 25.51
CA LEU A 474 -9.69 -5.33 26.08
C LEU A 474 -10.84 -5.84 26.96
N ALA A 475 -11.14 -7.13 26.91
CA ALA A 475 -12.16 -7.78 27.74
C ALA A 475 -11.71 -9.15 28.21
N GLY A 476 -12.40 -9.74 29.18
CA GLY A 476 -12.04 -10.99 29.82
C GLY A 476 -10.89 -10.82 30.84
N LEU A 477 -10.80 -9.63 31.40
CA LEU A 477 -9.84 -9.23 32.43
C LEU A 477 -10.45 -9.34 33.84
N GLU A 478 -9.62 -9.12 34.86
CA GLU A 478 -10.08 -8.98 36.24
C GLU A 478 -11.07 -7.80 36.35
N PRO A 479 -12.24 -7.95 36.99
CA PRO A 479 -13.21 -6.86 37.17
C PRO A 479 -12.70 -5.78 38.13
N SER A 480 -12.97 -4.50 37.79
CA SER A 480 -12.75 -3.34 38.66
C SER A 480 -11.31 -3.19 39.19
N VAL A 481 -10.32 -3.47 38.37
CA VAL A 481 -8.89 -3.35 38.70
C VAL A 481 -8.16 -2.42 37.73
N THR A 482 -6.98 -1.97 38.19
CA THR A 482 -5.98 -1.33 37.34
C THR A 482 -4.78 -2.26 37.18
N ALA A 483 -4.33 -2.44 35.94
CA ALA A 483 -3.20 -3.30 35.62
C ALA A 483 -2.44 -2.79 34.38
N GLY A 484 -1.33 -3.43 34.03
CA GLY A 484 -0.47 -2.99 32.93
C GLY A 484 -0.73 -3.69 31.60
N PHE A 485 -0.48 -2.99 30.52
CA PHE A 485 -0.19 -3.60 29.21
C PHE A 485 1.01 -2.88 28.62
N HIS A 486 1.91 -3.62 28.00
CA HIS A 486 3.20 -3.07 27.58
C HIS A 486 3.62 -3.63 26.23
N ILE A 487 4.38 -2.83 25.47
CA ILE A 487 5.05 -3.34 24.28
C ILE A 487 6.38 -3.94 24.70
N HIS A 488 6.57 -5.19 24.33
CA HIS A 488 7.74 -5.99 24.66
C HIS A 488 8.76 -6.00 23.51
N GLU A 489 10.01 -6.36 23.82
CA GLU A 489 11.13 -6.37 22.86
C GLU A 489 11.02 -7.49 21.81
N GLY A 490 10.25 -8.54 22.09
CA GLY A 490 10.10 -9.67 21.20
C GLY A 490 9.08 -9.47 20.10
N PHE A 491 9.11 -10.38 19.12
CA PHE A 491 8.29 -10.36 17.92
C PHE A 491 7.31 -11.55 17.86
N GLY A 492 7.06 -12.21 18.96
CA GLY A 492 6.16 -13.34 19.04
C GLY A 492 5.62 -13.63 20.41
N CYS A 493 4.62 -14.49 20.46
CA CYS A 493 3.93 -14.93 21.68
C CYS A 493 4.24 -16.41 22.02
N SER A 494 5.46 -16.87 21.82
CA SER A 494 5.91 -18.22 22.20
C SER A 494 6.47 -18.26 23.62
N ALA A 495 6.44 -19.43 24.25
CA ALA A 495 7.09 -19.68 25.53
C ALA A 495 8.59 -20.01 25.42
N THR A 496 9.12 -20.14 24.21
CA THR A 496 10.53 -20.52 23.99
C THR A 496 11.42 -19.33 24.31
N ALA A 497 12.04 -19.35 25.50
CA ALA A 497 12.99 -18.33 25.91
C ALA A 497 14.26 -18.38 25.07
N GLY A 498 14.87 -17.19 24.86
CA GLY A 498 16.15 -17.04 24.17
C GLY A 498 16.07 -16.79 22.66
N ASN A 499 14.89 -16.85 22.06
CA ASN A 499 14.66 -16.42 20.69
C ASN A 499 13.53 -15.39 20.63
N LEU A 500 13.88 -14.12 20.45
CA LEU A 500 12.92 -13.00 20.41
C LEU A 500 12.03 -13.02 19.13
N ASP A 501 12.36 -13.77 18.08
CA ASP A 501 11.50 -13.95 16.92
C ASP A 501 10.18 -14.63 17.29
N VAL A 502 10.18 -15.44 18.34
CA VAL A 502 9.02 -16.20 18.78
C VAL A 502 8.57 -15.89 20.21
N TYR A 503 9.38 -15.20 20.99
CA TYR A 503 9.19 -14.93 22.41
C TYR A 503 8.94 -13.43 22.65
N ALA A 504 8.10 -13.08 23.65
CA ALA A 504 7.77 -11.68 23.93
C ALA A 504 8.93 -10.88 24.53
N GLY A 505 9.82 -11.51 25.30
CA GLY A 505 10.95 -10.83 25.94
C GLY A 505 10.57 -9.94 27.13
N GLY A 506 11.41 -8.94 27.42
CA GLY A 506 11.18 -7.86 28.37
C GLY A 506 10.43 -6.67 27.76
N HIS A 507 10.29 -5.57 28.52
CA HIS A 507 9.73 -4.32 27.97
C HIS A 507 10.66 -3.73 26.92
N PHE A 508 10.07 -3.12 25.88
CA PHE A 508 10.81 -2.48 24.80
C PHE A 508 11.03 -0.99 25.08
N TRP A 509 12.21 -0.61 25.48
CA TRP A 509 12.59 0.79 25.75
C TRP A 509 14.07 1.11 25.44
N PRO A 510 14.58 0.73 24.24
CA PRO A 510 16.00 0.82 23.91
C PRO A 510 16.48 2.26 23.91
N GLY A 511 17.59 2.50 24.62
CA GLY A 511 18.27 3.79 24.68
C GLY A 511 17.50 4.89 25.42
N LEU A 512 16.45 4.57 26.16
CA LEU A 512 15.79 5.50 27.07
C LEU A 512 16.38 5.40 28.43
N GLU A 513 16.35 6.51 29.21
CA GLU A 513 16.91 6.57 30.59
C GLU A 513 16.07 5.77 31.59
N ARG A 514 14.77 5.59 31.27
CA ARG A 514 13.84 4.83 32.11
C ARG A 514 12.88 4.03 31.27
N ASP A 515 12.36 2.95 31.82
CA ASP A 515 11.28 2.16 31.25
C ASP A 515 9.97 2.94 31.29
N THR A 516 9.54 3.45 30.11
CA THR A 516 8.32 4.24 29.98
C THR A 516 7.06 3.39 30.08
N TRP A 517 7.17 2.07 29.91
CA TRP A 517 6.01 1.15 29.97
C TRP A 517 5.50 0.93 31.38
N LEU A 518 6.30 1.23 32.41
CA LEU A 518 5.90 1.09 33.81
C LEU A 518 4.71 1.99 34.20
N ASP A 519 4.48 3.07 33.43
CA ASP A 519 3.37 4.02 33.68
C ASP A 519 2.17 3.75 32.75
N VAL A 520 2.25 2.72 31.88
CA VAL A 520 1.21 2.41 30.90
C VAL A 520 0.32 1.28 31.42
N GLY A 521 -0.98 1.54 31.50
CA GLY A 521 -1.93 0.57 32.04
C GLY A 521 -3.35 0.75 31.55
N TYR A 522 -4.21 -0.08 32.05
CA TYR A 522 -5.65 -0.07 31.81
C TYR A 522 -6.41 -0.13 33.14
N THR A 523 -7.66 0.32 33.11
CA THR A 523 -8.60 0.14 34.23
C THR A 523 -9.85 -0.56 33.68
N THR A 524 -10.28 -1.62 34.34
CA THR A 524 -11.46 -2.38 33.96
C THR A 524 -12.70 -1.89 34.71
N ASP A 525 -13.84 -2.05 34.04
CA ASP A 525 -15.16 -1.93 34.68
C ASP A 525 -15.54 -3.22 35.48
N SER A 526 -16.77 -3.25 35.99
CA SER A 526 -17.30 -4.38 36.74
C SER A 526 -17.42 -5.68 35.94
N ASP A 527 -17.39 -5.62 34.60
CA ASP A 527 -17.49 -6.74 33.69
C ASP A 527 -16.11 -7.21 33.18
N GLY A 528 -15.03 -6.66 33.70
CA GLY A 528 -13.67 -6.98 33.29
C GLY A 528 -13.31 -6.44 31.89
N VAL A 529 -13.90 -5.31 31.51
CA VAL A 529 -13.65 -4.65 30.22
C VAL A 529 -12.90 -3.36 30.45
N ALA A 530 -11.89 -3.10 29.61
CA ALA A 530 -11.11 -1.87 29.60
C ALA A 530 -11.17 -1.20 28.24
N VAL A 531 -11.45 0.11 28.23
CA VAL A 531 -11.21 0.97 27.09
C VAL A 531 -9.84 1.61 27.26
N VAL A 532 -8.96 1.35 26.32
CA VAL A 532 -7.58 1.84 26.28
C VAL A 532 -7.52 3.06 25.36
N ASP A 533 -6.91 4.14 25.81
CA ASP A 533 -6.54 5.31 25.00
C ASP A 533 -5.35 6.00 25.65
N VAL A 534 -4.15 5.65 25.22
CA VAL A 534 -2.89 6.17 25.78
C VAL A 534 -1.97 6.64 24.67
N THR A 535 -1.18 7.67 24.98
CA THR A 535 -0.12 8.15 24.10
C THR A 535 1.23 7.94 24.79
N VAL A 536 2.16 7.29 24.12
CA VAL A 536 3.50 6.99 24.64
C VAL A 536 4.53 7.68 23.75
N ALA A 537 5.35 8.53 24.38
CA ALA A 537 6.39 9.29 23.70
C ALA A 537 7.61 8.40 23.34
N ASP A 538 8.40 8.88 22.41
CA ASP A 538 9.69 8.29 21.99
C ASP A 538 9.60 6.98 21.20
N PHE A 539 8.42 6.62 20.72
CA PHE A 539 8.21 5.45 19.87
C PHE A 539 7.55 5.83 18.53
N THR A 540 7.70 4.94 17.56
CA THR A 540 7.10 5.07 16.24
C THR A 540 6.56 3.72 15.74
N VAL A 541 5.54 3.75 14.90
CA VAL A 541 5.10 2.56 14.17
C VAL A 541 5.89 2.37 12.86
N GLN A 542 6.73 3.33 12.49
CA GLN A 542 7.48 3.29 11.23
C GLN A 542 8.54 2.19 11.27
N PRO A 543 8.46 1.15 10.42
CA PRO A 543 9.47 0.10 10.35
C PRO A 543 10.86 0.66 10.05
N GLY A 544 11.91 0.00 10.55
CA GLY A 544 13.29 0.41 10.34
C GLY A 544 13.80 1.55 11.21
N GLN A 545 12.94 2.23 11.98
CA GLN A 545 13.35 3.24 12.94
C GLN A 545 13.79 2.61 14.27
N ALA A 546 14.72 3.27 14.97
CA ALA A 546 15.37 2.73 16.17
C ALA A 546 14.38 2.29 17.27
N ARG A 547 13.28 3.00 17.44
CA ARG A 547 12.24 2.69 18.45
C ARG A 547 10.90 2.35 17.78
N SER A 548 10.96 1.60 16.68
CA SER A 548 9.76 1.11 16.03
C SER A 548 9.09 0.00 16.81
N VAL A 549 7.79 0.16 17.03
CA VAL A 549 6.94 -0.87 17.67
C VAL A 549 6.29 -1.81 16.66
N ALA A 550 6.45 -1.58 15.36
CA ALA A 550 5.93 -2.46 14.32
C ALA A 550 6.46 -3.89 14.46
N GLY A 551 5.58 -4.87 14.39
CA GLY A 551 5.89 -6.29 14.55
C GLY A 551 6.11 -6.76 15.98
N ARG A 552 6.28 -5.87 16.95
CA ARG A 552 6.54 -6.24 18.34
C ARG A 552 5.31 -6.78 19.05
N THR A 553 5.53 -7.37 20.21
CA THR A 553 4.48 -8.02 20.98
C THR A 553 3.92 -7.09 22.04
N VAL A 554 2.61 -6.89 22.04
CA VAL A 554 1.91 -6.32 23.21
C VAL A 554 1.64 -7.44 24.20
N VAL A 555 1.97 -7.25 25.45
CA VAL A 555 1.66 -8.18 26.55
C VAL A 555 0.70 -7.50 27.52
N VAL A 556 -0.37 -8.19 27.87
CA VAL A 556 -1.35 -7.75 28.87
C VAL A 556 -1.06 -8.48 30.17
N HIS A 557 -1.02 -7.73 31.25
CA HIS A 557 -0.74 -8.20 32.59
C HIS A 557 -2.00 -8.15 33.46
N LEU A 558 -2.12 -9.03 34.41
CA LEU A 558 -3.10 -8.94 35.49
C LEU A 558 -2.67 -7.92 36.54
N SER A 559 -3.56 -7.61 37.48
CA SER A 559 -3.26 -6.69 38.59
C SER A 559 -2.16 -7.23 39.52
N SER A 560 -1.61 -6.35 40.35
CA SER A 560 -0.64 -6.74 41.36
C SER A 560 -1.18 -7.76 42.38
N ALA A 561 -2.49 -7.76 42.61
CA ALA A 561 -3.15 -8.74 43.45
C ALA A 561 -3.06 -10.17 42.87
N SER A 562 -3.02 -10.29 41.52
CA SER A 562 -2.77 -11.54 40.80
C SER A 562 -1.31 -11.71 40.37
N GLY A 563 -0.39 -11.04 41.06
CA GLY A 563 1.04 -11.15 40.83
C GLY A 563 1.53 -10.56 39.53
N SER A 564 0.78 -9.64 38.91
CA SER A 564 1.12 -9.03 37.62
C SER A 564 1.41 -10.06 36.54
N ALA A 565 0.70 -11.19 36.56
CA ALA A 565 0.92 -12.31 35.63
C ALA A 565 0.68 -11.86 34.18
N ARG A 566 1.51 -12.30 33.25
CA ARG A 566 1.29 -12.14 31.81
C ARG A 566 0.12 -13.03 31.40
N VAL A 567 -1.00 -12.44 31.01
CA VAL A 567 -2.23 -13.17 30.72
C VAL A 567 -2.47 -13.36 29.23
N ALA A 568 -2.13 -12.38 28.42
CA ALA A 568 -2.30 -12.43 26.98
C ALA A 568 -1.21 -11.71 26.22
N CYS A 569 -1.04 -12.05 24.98
CA CYS A 569 -0.15 -11.34 24.08
C CYS A 569 -0.71 -11.33 22.64
N GLY A 570 -0.32 -10.29 21.90
CA GLY A 570 -0.67 -10.10 20.49
C GLY A 570 0.44 -9.33 19.77
N GLN A 571 0.65 -9.65 18.50
CA GLN A 571 1.67 -8.98 17.70
C GLN A 571 1.10 -7.72 17.04
N ILE A 572 1.85 -6.62 17.07
CA ILE A 572 1.53 -5.39 16.34
C ILE A 572 1.83 -5.64 14.87
N ALA A 573 0.81 -6.07 14.12
CA ALA A 573 0.95 -6.29 12.69
C ALA A 573 0.82 -4.95 11.96
N PRO A 574 1.74 -4.62 11.05
CA PRO A 574 1.59 -3.47 10.18
C PRO A 574 0.43 -3.74 9.20
N TYR A 575 -0.43 -2.75 9.04
CA TYR A 575 -1.48 -2.78 8.03
C TYR A 575 -1.19 -1.71 6.99
N GLY A 576 -1.20 -2.08 5.71
CA GLY A 576 -1.12 -1.17 4.59
C GLY A 576 -2.41 -0.36 4.41
N ILE A 577 -2.31 0.77 3.75
CA ILE A 577 -3.49 1.53 3.35
C ILE A 577 -4.31 0.65 2.39
N GLY A 578 -5.56 0.36 2.78
CA GLY A 578 -6.48 -0.49 2.02
C GLY A 578 -6.53 -1.96 2.46
N GLU A 579 -5.94 -2.35 3.61
CA GLU A 579 -5.84 -3.75 4.03
C GLU A 579 -6.53 -4.15 5.31
N ALA A 580 -6.62 -3.26 6.23
CA ALA A 580 -7.53 -3.35 7.33
C ALA A 580 -7.91 -1.93 7.73
N ASP A 581 -9.14 -1.58 7.55
CA ASP A 581 -9.69 -0.39 8.14
C ASP A 581 -10.15 -0.69 9.56
N VAL A 582 -9.80 0.19 10.49
CA VAL A 582 -10.28 0.12 11.86
C VAL A 582 -11.56 0.95 11.93
N VAL A 583 -12.67 0.29 12.05
CA VAL A 583 -13.97 0.93 12.21
C VAL A 583 -14.26 1.12 13.70
N HIS A 584 -14.34 2.36 14.12
CA HIS A 584 -14.81 2.72 15.46
C HIS A 584 -16.34 2.71 15.51
N VAL A 585 -16.91 1.84 16.33
CA VAL A 585 -18.34 1.75 16.54
C VAL A 585 -18.69 2.60 17.77
N GLY A 586 -19.57 3.56 17.55
CA GLY A 586 -20.13 4.40 18.60
C GLY A 586 -21.65 4.32 18.63
N ARG A 587 -22.26 5.03 19.58
CA ARG A 587 -23.71 5.13 19.69
C ARG A 587 -24.31 5.73 18.41
N TYR A 588 -25.38 5.11 17.91
CA TYR A 588 -26.09 5.62 16.74
C TYR A 588 -26.68 7.02 17.02
N PRO A 589 -26.47 8.01 16.14
CA PRO A 589 -27.01 9.34 16.30
C PRO A 589 -28.55 9.33 16.40
N GLY A 590 -29.09 9.93 17.43
CA GLY A 590 -30.55 9.95 17.69
C GLY A 590 -31.09 8.72 18.43
N TYR A 591 -30.23 7.73 18.78
CA TYR A 591 -30.67 6.63 19.65
C TYR A 591 -30.92 7.12 21.07
N THR A 592 -32.18 7.06 21.51
CA THR A 592 -32.63 7.56 22.83
C THR A 592 -32.89 6.45 23.84
N GLY A 593 -32.74 5.18 23.46
CA GLY A 593 -33.02 4.03 24.30
C GLY A 593 -34.52 3.66 24.43
N SER A 594 -35.38 4.43 23.77
CA SER A 594 -36.84 4.13 23.72
C SER A 594 -37.20 3.83 22.27
N VAL A 595 -37.54 2.62 21.97
CA VAL A 595 -38.09 2.20 20.69
C VAL A 595 -39.40 1.49 20.90
N ASP A 596 -40.28 1.56 19.91
CA ASP A 596 -41.63 0.97 19.86
C ASP A 596 -41.68 -0.58 20.09
N THR A 597 -40.57 -1.18 20.46
CA THR A 597 -40.40 -2.62 20.71
C THR A 597 -40.53 -3.02 22.17
N GLY A 598 -40.88 -2.07 23.06
CA GLY A 598 -41.00 -2.36 24.51
C GLY A 598 -39.65 -2.44 25.25
N TYR A 599 -38.56 -2.06 24.60
CA TYR A 599 -37.23 -2.04 25.15
C TYR A 599 -37.00 -0.83 26.04
N THR A 600 -36.68 -1.03 27.33
CA THR A 600 -36.55 0.06 28.33
C THR A 600 -35.09 0.37 28.70
N GLY A 601 -34.11 -0.29 28.07
CA GLY A 601 -32.68 -0.13 28.37
C GLY A 601 -32.00 0.93 27.51
N VAL A 602 -31.10 1.71 28.11
CA VAL A 602 -30.18 2.60 27.38
C VAL A 602 -28.89 1.83 27.16
N HIS A 603 -28.64 1.41 25.92
CA HIS A 603 -27.40 0.75 25.55
C HIS A 603 -26.39 1.75 25.02
N ASP A 604 -25.21 1.78 25.60
CA ASP A 604 -24.08 2.57 25.13
C ASP A 604 -23.16 1.65 24.30
N VAL A 605 -23.62 1.32 23.09
CA VAL A 605 -22.89 0.44 22.19
C VAL A 605 -21.60 1.12 21.73
N ARG A 606 -20.49 0.46 21.98
CA ARG A 606 -19.15 0.87 21.56
C ARG A 606 -18.40 -0.33 21.01
N GLY A 607 -17.41 -0.07 20.16
CA GLY A 607 -16.58 -1.15 19.68
C GLY A 607 -15.53 -0.72 18.70
N MET A 608 -14.74 -1.70 18.32
CA MET A 608 -13.81 -1.63 17.21
C MET A 608 -14.00 -2.88 16.35
N VAL A 609 -14.09 -2.67 15.06
CA VAL A 609 -14.15 -3.74 14.07
C VAL A 609 -13.04 -3.49 13.06
N LEU A 610 -12.24 -4.51 12.82
CA LEU A 610 -11.26 -4.55 11.74
C LEU A 610 -11.94 -5.11 10.50
N GLU A 611 -11.87 -4.36 9.45
CA GLU A 611 -12.25 -4.78 8.11
C GLU A 611 -11.01 -5.22 7.37
N ARG A 612 -11.02 -6.44 6.86
CA ARG A 612 -9.88 -7.05 6.17
C ARG A 612 -10.30 -7.59 4.83
N PRO A 613 -9.83 -7.03 3.70
CA PRO A 613 -10.04 -7.64 2.40
C PRO A 613 -9.45 -9.05 2.34
N THR A 614 -10.17 -9.97 1.73
CA THR A 614 -9.72 -11.34 1.43
C THR A 614 -9.78 -11.59 -0.07
N SER A 615 -9.23 -12.69 -0.53
CA SER A 615 -9.32 -13.08 -1.95
C SER A 615 -10.75 -13.33 -2.43
N THR A 616 -11.71 -13.50 -1.51
CA THR A 616 -13.10 -13.86 -1.83
C THR A 616 -14.13 -12.89 -1.24
N GLY A 617 -13.69 -11.80 -0.60
CA GLY A 617 -14.60 -10.86 0.04
C GLY A 617 -13.90 -10.02 1.11
N VAL A 618 -14.59 -9.77 2.20
CA VAL A 618 -14.11 -8.98 3.33
C VAL A 618 -14.36 -9.77 4.62
N ASP A 619 -13.32 -9.91 5.43
CA ASP A 619 -13.42 -10.43 6.80
C ASP A 619 -13.58 -9.28 7.78
N PHE A 620 -14.54 -9.42 8.68
CA PHE A 620 -14.71 -8.52 9.80
C PHE A 620 -14.38 -9.23 11.10
N SER A 621 -13.51 -8.65 11.89
CA SER A 621 -13.18 -9.14 13.22
C SER A 621 -13.13 -8.00 14.21
N GLY A 622 -13.68 -8.18 15.39
CA GLY A 622 -13.70 -7.08 16.37
C GLY A 622 -14.47 -7.38 17.62
N MET A 623 -14.73 -6.34 18.40
CA MET A 623 -15.45 -6.42 19.66
C MET A 623 -16.49 -5.32 19.74
N LEU A 624 -17.68 -5.67 20.15
CA LEU A 624 -18.77 -4.76 20.45
C LEU A 624 -19.13 -4.89 21.94
N LEU A 625 -19.34 -3.77 22.60
CA LEU A 625 -19.67 -3.65 24.01
C LEU A 625 -21.00 -2.89 24.17
N GLY A 626 -21.58 -2.96 25.36
CA GLY A 626 -22.84 -2.28 25.68
C GLY A 626 -24.05 -2.87 24.95
N LEU A 627 -23.94 -4.13 24.57
CA LEU A 627 -25.04 -4.90 23.96
C LEU A 627 -25.91 -5.52 25.04
N ASP A 628 -27.10 -5.98 24.65
CA ASP A 628 -27.98 -6.76 25.50
C ASP A 628 -27.30 -8.04 25.99
N THR A 629 -27.40 -8.31 27.28
CA THR A 629 -26.90 -9.55 27.85
C THR A 629 -27.67 -10.75 27.32
N SER A 630 -26.95 -11.73 26.82
CA SER A 630 -27.53 -12.99 26.30
C SER A 630 -28.49 -12.80 25.11
N ALA A 631 -28.44 -11.67 24.42
CA ALA A 631 -29.24 -11.43 23.23
C ALA A 631 -28.45 -11.75 21.95
N THR A 632 -29.20 -12.07 20.89
CA THR A 632 -28.66 -12.16 19.52
C THR A 632 -29.12 -10.94 18.75
N GLY A 633 -28.20 -10.12 18.31
CA GLY A 633 -28.44 -8.94 17.49
C GLY A 633 -27.78 -9.05 16.10
N GLY A 634 -28.19 -8.20 15.18
CA GLY A 634 -27.56 -8.06 13.87
C GLY A 634 -26.63 -6.86 13.81
N TRP A 635 -25.60 -6.96 12.99
CA TRP A 635 -24.78 -5.84 12.55
C TRP A 635 -24.62 -5.88 11.03
N HIS A 636 -24.57 -4.73 10.39
CA HIS A 636 -24.56 -4.64 8.92
C HIS A 636 -23.75 -3.43 8.47
N VAL A 637 -23.20 -3.51 7.25
CA VAL A 637 -22.63 -2.37 6.55
C VAL A 637 -23.74 -1.67 5.77
N HIS A 638 -23.85 -0.36 5.97
CA HIS A 638 -24.84 0.47 5.29
C HIS A 638 -24.24 1.26 4.15
N THR A 639 -25.05 1.65 3.18
CA THR A 639 -24.63 2.43 1.99
C THR A 639 -24.27 3.90 2.30
N GLY A 640 -24.48 4.37 3.54
CA GLY A 640 -24.15 5.73 3.95
C GLY A 640 -22.68 5.88 4.34
N TYR A 641 -22.14 7.07 4.14
CA TYR A 641 -20.76 7.42 4.49
C TYR A 641 -20.63 8.20 5.81
N VAL A 642 -21.74 8.55 6.45
CA VAL A 642 -21.76 9.37 7.68
C VAL A 642 -22.82 8.87 8.62
N CYS A 643 -22.50 8.81 9.89
CA CYS A 643 -23.46 8.59 10.98
C CYS A 643 -24.03 9.92 11.48
N ALA A 644 -24.63 10.72 10.59
CA ALA A 644 -25.34 11.94 10.97
C ALA A 644 -26.85 11.66 11.17
N PRO A 645 -27.55 12.38 12.05
CA PRO A 645 -28.97 12.14 12.29
C PRO A 645 -29.77 12.40 11.02
N MET A 646 -30.31 11.33 10.42
CA MET A 646 -31.41 11.45 9.47
C MET A 646 -32.73 11.21 10.20
N ILE A 647 -33.68 12.09 9.98
CA ILE A 647 -35.00 12.02 10.56
C ILE A 647 -35.78 10.92 9.83
N GLN A 648 -35.72 9.69 10.32
CA GLN A 648 -36.77 8.68 10.15
C GLN A 648 -36.65 7.57 11.21
N PRO A 649 -37.77 7.16 11.84
CA PRO A 649 -37.77 6.16 12.89
C PRO A 649 -37.83 4.76 12.26
N HIS A 650 -37.07 3.83 12.75
CA HIS A 650 -37.30 2.39 12.95
C HIS A 650 -36.02 1.56 12.77
N THR A 651 -35.74 0.81 13.82
CA THR A 651 -34.69 -0.17 14.06
C THR A 651 -33.38 0.38 14.67
N ALA A 652 -32.92 -0.27 15.75
CA ALA A 652 -31.63 0.03 16.36
C ALA A 652 -30.51 -0.41 15.42
N HIS A 653 -29.79 0.55 14.83
CA HIS A 653 -28.63 0.31 13.96
C HIS A 653 -27.35 0.74 14.66
N VAL A 654 -26.31 -0.04 14.49
CA VAL A 654 -24.95 0.28 14.92
C VAL A 654 -24.25 1.01 13.77
N CYS A 655 -23.75 2.23 14.03
CA CYS A 655 -22.96 2.96 13.04
C CYS A 655 -21.49 2.60 13.11
N MET A 656 -20.91 2.25 11.99
CA MET A 656 -19.48 2.07 11.82
C MET A 656 -18.87 3.29 11.13
N PHE A 657 -17.78 3.81 11.70
CA PHE A 657 -17.00 4.90 11.11
C PHE A 657 -15.79 4.31 10.41
N ALA A 658 -15.76 4.39 9.08
CA ALA A 658 -14.50 4.23 8.34
C ALA A 658 -13.83 5.61 8.24
N PRO A 659 -12.50 5.73 8.26
CA PRO A 659 -11.84 7.00 8.00
C PRO A 659 -12.14 7.41 6.55
N CYS A 660 -13.02 8.40 6.40
CA CYS A 660 -13.43 8.92 5.09
C CYS A 660 -12.30 9.72 4.45
N SER A 661 -11.87 9.28 3.28
CA SER A 661 -11.41 10.22 2.25
C SER A 661 -12.65 10.92 1.69
N LEU A 662 -12.72 12.24 1.85
CA LEU A 662 -13.84 13.08 1.42
C LEU A 662 -14.09 12.96 -0.08
N VAL A 663 -15.22 12.37 -0.47
CA VAL A 663 -15.81 12.58 -1.79
C VAL A 663 -17.19 13.20 -1.58
N SER A 664 -17.31 14.47 -1.95
CA SER A 664 -18.57 15.21 -1.99
C SER A 664 -19.38 14.76 -3.20
N LEU A 665 -20.50 14.10 -2.99
CA LEU A 665 -21.50 13.87 -4.04
C LEU A 665 -22.75 14.67 -3.77
N SER A 666 -23.05 15.59 -4.68
CA SER A 666 -24.29 16.35 -4.75
C SER A 666 -25.47 15.47 -5.20
N ARG A 667 -26.65 15.79 -4.66
CA ARG A 667 -27.93 15.12 -4.87
C ARG A 667 -28.33 14.94 -6.35
N ALA A 668 -28.85 13.78 -6.71
CA ALA A 668 -29.91 13.67 -7.72
C ALA A 668 -30.76 12.39 -7.54
N HIS A 669 -32.06 12.64 -7.43
CA HIS A 669 -33.30 11.95 -7.80
C HIS A 669 -33.39 10.41 -7.96
N HIS A 670 -34.48 9.94 -7.35
CA HIS A 670 -35.14 8.65 -7.42
C HIS A 670 -35.05 7.88 -8.74
N GLY A 671 -34.59 6.65 -8.65
CA GLY A 671 -34.79 5.61 -9.65
C GLY A 671 -34.59 4.23 -9.00
N LEU A 672 -35.68 3.45 -8.91
CA LEU A 672 -35.67 2.08 -8.41
C LEU A 672 -34.79 1.19 -9.29
N CYS A 673 -33.64 0.76 -8.79
CA CYS A 673 -32.98 -0.44 -9.28
C CYS A 673 -33.11 -1.53 -8.21
N ARG A 674 -33.94 -2.55 -8.52
CA ARG A 674 -33.94 -3.82 -7.80
C ARG A 674 -32.66 -4.55 -8.14
N ALA A 675 -31.65 -4.49 -7.29
CA ALA A 675 -30.58 -5.44 -7.27
C ALA A 675 -31.01 -6.62 -6.41
N VAL A 676 -31.22 -7.78 -7.02
CA VAL A 676 -31.36 -9.05 -6.32
C VAL A 676 -29.96 -9.47 -5.88
N LEU A 677 -29.60 -9.19 -4.66
CA LEU A 677 -28.43 -9.79 -4.02
C LEU A 677 -28.79 -11.20 -3.54
N PRO A 678 -28.00 -12.21 -3.86
CA PRO A 678 -28.16 -13.52 -3.25
C PRO A 678 -27.84 -13.41 -1.76
N THR A 679 -28.75 -13.92 -0.95
CA THR A 679 -28.63 -14.04 0.51
C THR A 679 -27.43 -14.92 0.84
N MET A 680 -26.29 -14.34 1.17
CA MET A 680 -25.21 -15.05 1.84
C MET A 680 -25.55 -15.09 3.31
N LEU A 681 -25.93 -16.28 3.80
CA LEU A 681 -25.93 -16.60 5.23
C LEU A 681 -24.47 -16.67 5.70
N LEU A 682 -23.94 -15.59 6.25
CA LEU A 682 -22.71 -15.65 7.03
C LEU A 682 -23.10 -15.98 8.48
N LEU A 683 -22.85 -17.20 8.88
CA LEU A 683 -22.85 -17.59 10.30
C LEU A 683 -21.58 -17.01 10.96
N ALA A 684 -21.67 -15.78 11.46
CA ALA A 684 -20.69 -15.28 12.40
C ALA A 684 -21.05 -15.85 13.80
N SER A 685 -20.23 -16.74 14.29
CA SER A 685 -20.35 -17.28 15.65
C SER A 685 -19.91 -16.19 16.64
N LEU A 686 -20.86 -15.43 17.13
CA LEU A 686 -20.69 -14.61 18.33
C LEU A 686 -20.88 -15.53 19.54
N THR A 687 -19.80 -16.05 20.11
CA THR A 687 -19.84 -16.67 21.44
C THR A 687 -19.98 -15.54 22.47
N SER A 688 -21.18 -15.39 23.01
CA SER A 688 -21.40 -14.58 24.21
C SER A 688 -20.60 -15.15 25.37
N LEU A 689 -19.77 -14.35 25.99
CA LEU A 689 -19.16 -14.64 27.28
C LEU A 689 -20.15 -14.24 28.39
N ARG A 690 -20.39 -15.16 29.31
CA ARG A 690 -20.92 -14.86 30.64
C ARG A 690 -19.78 -14.34 31.50
#